data_ee0cc84374140b0bf7417c24042b048b
#
_entry.id   ee0cc84374140b0bf7417c24042b048b
#
_cell.length_a   1.000
_cell.length_b   1.000
_cell.length_c   1.000
_cell.angle_alpha   90.00
_cell.angle_beta   90.00
_cell.angle_gamma   90.00
#
_symmetry.space_group_name_H-M   'P 1'
#
loop_
_entity.id
_entity.type
_entity.pdbx_description
1 polymer ?
#
loop_
_entity_poly.entity_id
_entity_poly.type
_entity_poly.pdbx_seq_one_letter_code
_entity_poly.pdbx_strand_id
1 'polypeptide(L)'
;MHGLVKRLLLWSVGHPLWAAALFVALSTLAALQLPRLEIDESNEGLMLERDPARLYYDQVTATFGSDELTMVMVKGDIFTAPALEVIQRISESLAGLQGVTRVDSVATVDNISAADDGLEIATLLHDGIPTDPAGLARLREKALANPVFVGNLVSADGRAAVILAFTAPPAGDKTFNVRFSKQVDDVVARESRPGLTIYQIGGPLIKRTVGEYVERDQVTLIPYSVLTLFIVLMIGFRTPQGVVAPLFTGVSSALWGVGLMAFFHIPMNVVTVSVPSLVLVVGFAEAVHIISAYHRCLRAGLTKIPALTEAVEEAGLPILVTTATTVLGFGTLIFSDITILIQFGYAASLALTANFVATLLGIPLLLRIWPTPKRLRESAGEASVAGTALEARIERGCDFILRHRIPIGATFAALTVASLWGWYSVKVDTDFVSYFPESSPIRQRMQDVDRTLAGASAFFVVVDTGRDNGVADPATMKQIAGIQQFLESVPGIGKTVSIVDYVSQLHLTFTGAPGAPRTVPDSPDVVAQHLLLMDRAQTARFIDLPARSANILVRHSLTGSWELSRALRQLEQYVAQNVRGVQVQSAGQAILTNRAADYMAVNSVTSFAYTLAVIGLIHSALFMSVKAGLLSLIPNVVPVILSFGVMGLLDIPLSTGTAMVATIAIGITVDDTVHNMVTYSRQLNEHLDERTAVMRTMVIQFRPIVFISMALAAGFGVMAFSHFVPTVHLALLSVFVMIAAMMSELVLSPILMASTRLVTVWDLMRIRMNAELLRRAPLLTGLSRWEARKVVLTGVLQSMAPGEYAIRRGDLDRQLYMVVSGRMVVIDADLDGIERTLAIVEPGGVFGETGMVGDGYRTFSARAEAATDVLRLDFAALERLRKRFPFTAAKVFRNLATILSERLQDTTTALLYLSSGSDKPRT
;
A
#
# COMPACT_ATOMS: atom_id res chain seq x y z
N MET A 1 23.96 12.56 4.55
CA MET A 1 23.36 11.21 4.71
C MET A 1 24.26 10.10 4.17
N HIS A 2 24.75 10.14 2.92
CA HIS A 2 25.64 9.09 2.38
C HIS A 2 26.87 8.80 3.26
N GLY A 3 27.54 9.82 3.78
CA GLY A 3 28.69 9.65 4.68
C GLY A 3 28.34 8.95 6.00
N LEU A 4 27.11 9.10 6.50
CA LEU A 4 26.64 8.45 7.72
C LEU A 4 26.38 6.96 7.48
N VAL A 5 25.65 6.61 6.42
CA VAL A 5 25.35 5.20 6.05
C VAL A 5 26.65 4.44 5.78
N LYS A 6 27.56 5.03 4.99
CA LYS A 6 28.88 4.44 4.75
C LYS A 6 29.66 4.26 6.06
N ARG A 7 29.65 5.26 6.96
CA ARG A 7 30.32 5.15 8.26
C ARG A 7 29.71 4.06 9.13
N LEU A 8 28.39 3.93 9.16
CA LEU A 8 27.69 2.91 9.94
C LEU A 8 28.01 1.49 9.42
N LEU A 9 27.94 1.30 8.11
CA LEU A 9 28.30 0.05 7.46
C LEU A 9 29.77 -0.34 7.71
N LEU A 10 30.70 0.57 7.50
CA LEU A 10 32.12 0.34 7.77
C LEU A 10 32.41 0.15 9.26
N TRP A 11 31.65 0.82 10.13
CA TRP A 11 31.73 0.62 11.58
C TRP A 11 31.30 -0.79 11.98
N SER A 12 30.19 -1.30 11.41
CA SER A 12 29.71 -2.68 11.62
C SER A 12 30.76 -3.72 11.16
N VAL A 13 31.45 -3.47 10.04
CA VAL A 13 32.55 -4.33 9.59
C VAL A 13 33.77 -4.26 10.52
N GLY A 14 34.10 -3.07 11.01
CA GLY A 14 35.29 -2.82 11.86
C GLY A 14 35.10 -3.25 13.32
N HIS A 15 33.87 -3.17 13.85
CA HIS A 15 33.54 -3.42 15.24
C HIS A 15 32.42 -4.48 15.40
N PRO A 16 32.64 -5.74 14.98
CA PRO A 16 31.59 -6.75 14.91
C PRO A 16 30.95 -7.06 16.26
N LEU A 17 31.71 -7.02 17.37
CA LEU A 17 31.16 -7.29 18.71
C LEU A 17 30.18 -6.20 19.17
N TRP A 18 30.51 -4.93 18.90
CA TRP A 18 29.62 -3.81 19.22
C TRP A 18 28.37 -3.80 18.33
N ALA A 19 28.52 -4.15 17.06
CA ALA A 19 27.40 -4.27 16.14
C ALA A 19 26.47 -5.43 16.56
N ALA A 20 27.02 -6.57 17.00
CA ALA A 20 26.25 -7.68 17.55
C ALA A 20 25.53 -7.30 18.84
N ALA A 21 26.23 -6.61 19.77
CA ALA A 21 25.63 -6.15 21.03
C ALA A 21 24.45 -5.18 20.78
N LEU A 22 24.64 -4.23 19.86
CA LEU A 22 23.58 -3.30 19.47
C LEU A 22 22.39 -4.05 18.82
N PHE A 23 22.67 -4.99 17.93
CA PHE A 23 21.62 -5.80 17.26
C PHE A 23 20.81 -6.60 18.28
N VAL A 24 21.47 -7.26 19.22
CA VAL A 24 20.81 -8.03 20.29
C VAL A 24 20.02 -7.09 21.21
N ALA A 25 20.57 -5.94 21.58
CA ALA A 25 19.87 -4.96 22.42
C ALA A 25 18.59 -4.46 21.76
N LEU A 26 18.62 -4.09 20.47
CA LEU A 26 17.44 -3.67 19.72
C LEU A 26 16.41 -4.79 19.60
N SER A 27 16.85 -6.03 19.36
CA SER A 27 15.96 -7.20 19.29
C SER A 27 15.30 -7.49 20.63
N THR A 28 16.06 -7.36 21.72
CA THR A 28 15.51 -7.55 23.09
C THR A 28 14.52 -6.44 23.43
N LEU A 29 14.83 -5.19 23.12
CA LEU A 29 13.90 -4.08 23.33
C LEU A 29 12.60 -4.25 22.55
N ALA A 30 12.69 -4.67 21.29
CA ALA A 30 11.50 -4.97 20.49
C ALA A 30 10.68 -6.12 21.08
N ALA A 31 11.33 -7.22 21.48
CA ALA A 31 10.66 -8.36 22.08
C ALA A 31 9.93 -8.01 23.39
N LEU A 32 10.52 -7.12 24.21
CA LEU A 32 9.91 -6.66 25.46
C LEU A 32 8.64 -5.81 25.24
N GLN A 33 8.43 -5.27 24.05
CA GLN A 33 7.21 -4.53 23.72
C GLN A 33 6.06 -5.44 23.26
N LEU A 34 6.33 -6.65 22.78
CA LEU A 34 5.29 -7.56 22.23
C LEU A 34 4.08 -7.77 23.15
N PRO A 35 4.22 -7.92 24.49
CA PRO A 35 3.06 -8.07 25.37
C PRO A 35 2.13 -6.84 25.41
N ARG A 36 2.56 -5.68 24.89
CA ARG A 36 1.77 -4.45 24.82
C ARG A 36 1.03 -4.29 23.49
N LEU A 37 1.20 -5.26 22.58
CA LEU A 37 0.54 -5.20 21.29
C LEU A 37 -0.96 -5.40 21.48
N GLU A 38 -1.73 -4.42 21.04
CA GLU A 38 -3.18 -4.47 21.06
C GLU A 38 -3.70 -5.06 19.75
N ILE A 39 -4.72 -5.91 19.85
CA ILE A 39 -5.47 -6.39 18.68
C ILE A 39 -6.75 -5.58 18.61
N ASP A 40 -7.01 -4.94 17.48
CA ASP A 40 -8.25 -4.19 17.24
C ASP A 40 -9.14 -5.00 16.29
N GLU A 41 -10.19 -5.57 16.86
CA GLU A 41 -11.20 -6.36 16.16
C GLU A 41 -12.34 -5.49 15.63
N SER A 42 -12.33 -4.19 15.97
CA SER A 42 -13.39 -3.27 15.56
C SER A 42 -13.27 -2.84 14.11
N ASN A 43 -14.42 -2.59 13.49
CA ASN A 43 -14.48 -1.95 12.18
C ASN A 43 -14.51 -0.42 12.30
N GLU A 44 -14.43 0.12 13.53
CA GLU A 44 -14.54 1.57 13.77
C GLU A 44 -13.40 2.36 13.13
N GLY A 45 -12.20 1.76 13.03
CA GLY A 45 -11.07 2.36 12.35
C GLY A 45 -11.24 2.52 10.82
N LEU A 46 -12.24 1.88 10.23
CA LEU A 46 -12.64 2.12 8.84
C LEU A 46 -13.48 3.40 8.69
N MET A 47 -14.08 3.87 9.77
CA MET A 47 -14.97 5.03 9.75
C MET A 47 -14.19 6.32 10.01
N LEU A 48 -14.64 7.42 9.41
CA LEU A 48 -14.06 8.73 9.70
C LEU A 48 -14.54 9.22 11.07
N GLU A 49 -13.61 9.56 11.97
CA GLU A 49 -13.94 10.04 13.33
C GLU A 49 -14.76 11.34 13.31
N ARG A 50 -14.60 12.17 12.28
CA ARG A 50 -15.26 13.47 12.15
C ARG A 50 -16.33 13.51 11.06
N ASP A 51 -16.81 12.36 10.58
CA ASP A 51 -17.90 12.33 9.59
C ASP A 51 -19.19 12.84 10.26
N PRO A 52 -19.88 13.84 9.68
CA PRO A 52 -21.21 14.26 10.15
C PRO A 52 -22.21 13.12 10.26
N ALA A 53 -22.10 12.08 9.40
CA ALA A 53 -22.95 10.90 9.47
C ALA A 53 -22.69 10.06 10.74
N ARG A 54 -21.45 10.01 11.25
CA ARG A 54 -21.14 9.35 12.51
C ARG A 54 -21.75 10.10 13.69
N LEU A 55 -21.58 11.42 13.73
CA LEU A 55 -22.18 12.25 14.78
C LEU A 55 -23.71 12.12 14.81
N TYR A 56 -24.32 12.07 13.62
CA TYR A 56 -25.76 11.83 13.52
C TYR A 56 -26.14 10.42 13.97
N TYR A 57 -25.40 9.41 13.59
CA TYR A 57 -25.62 8.03 14.05
C TYR A 57 -25.52 7.92 15.56
N ASP A 58 -24.54 8.56 16.19
CA ASP A 58 -24.38 8.59 17.65
C ASP A 58 -25.58 9.26 18.34
N GLN A 59 -26.15 10.29 17.74
CA GLN A 59 -27.39 10.93 18.23
C GLN A 59 -28.60 10.00 18.09
N VAL A 60 -28.74 9.33 16.93
CA VAL A 60 -29.83 8.39 16.66
C VAL A 60 -29.78 7.21 17.63
N THR A 61 -28.59 6.65 17.85
CA THR A 61 -28.43 5.51 18.79
C THR A 61 -28.63 5.90 20.23
N ALA A 62 -28.28 7.12 20.61
CA ALA A 62 -28.60 7.66 21.95
C ALA A 62 -30.10 7.84 22.17
N THR A 63 -30.87 8.13 21.11
CA THR A 63 -32.31 8.36 21.19
C THR A 63 -33.13 7.08 21.08
N PHE A 64 -32.84 6.23 20.06
CA PHE A 64 -33.65 5.07 19.69
C PHE A 64 -33.02 3.72 20.05
N GLY A 65 -31.78 3.71 20.54
CA GLY A 65 -31.01 2.54 20.84
C GLY A 65 -30.08 2.14 19.68
N SER A 66 -29.24 1.14 19.91
CA SER A 66 -28.27 0.64 18.91
C SER A 66 -28.96 -0.24 17.85
N ASP A 67 -28.47 -0.17 16.59
CA ASP A 67 -28.77 -1.12 15.51
C ASP A 67 -27.84 -2.35 15.55
N GLU A 68 -26.84 -2.36 16.43
CA GLU A 68 -25.95 -3.51 16.61
C GLU A 68 -26.68 -4.60 17.39
N LEU A 69 -26.91 -5.71 16.72
CA LEU A 69 -27.70 -6.81 17.28
C LEU A 69 -26.99 -8.15 17.14
N THR A 70 -27.26 -9.01 18.10
CA THR A 70 -26.97 -10.45 17.99
C THR A 70 -28.28 -11.19 17.81
N MET A 71 -28.31 -12.08 16.82
CA MET A 71 -29.43 -12.96 16.53
C MET A 71 -29.12 -14.36 17.01
N VAL A 72 -30.07 -14.98 17.68
CA VAL A 72 -30.06 -16.42 17.91
C VAL A 72 -31.19 -17.03 17.11
N MET A 73 -30.83 -17.77 16.08
CA MET A 73 -31.79 -18.47 15.22
C MET A 73 -32.15 -19.81 15.83
N VAL A 74 -33.43 -20.14 15.88
CA VAL A 74 -33.98 -21.44 16.27
C VAL A 74 -34.79 -22.00 15.11
N LYS A 75 -34.36 -23.11 14.50
CA LYS A 75 -35.00 -23.75 13.36
C LYS A 75 -35.51 -25.14 13.70
N GLY A 76 -36.67 -25.50 13.20
CA GLY A 76 -37.36 -26.74 13.44
C GLY A 76 -38.88 -26.52 13.53
N ASP A 77 -39.57 -27.38 14.22
CA ASP A 77 -41.00 -27.14 14.58
C ASP A 77 -41.05 -26.26 15.84
N ILE A 78 -41.06 -24.93 15.61
CA ILE A 78 -40.95 -23.95 16.68
C ILE A 78 -42.23 -23.80 17.52
N PHE A 79 -43.39 -24.20 17.02
CA PHE A 79 -44.66 -24.14 17.72
C PHE A 79 -44.96 -25.44 18.47
N THR A 80 -43.93 -26.01 19.11
CA THR A 80 -44.06 -27.10 20.07
C THR A 80 -43.71 -26.60 21.47
N ALA A 81 -44.29 -27.19 22.49
CA ALA A 81 -44.03 -26.74 23.88
C ALA A 81 -42.52 -26.76 24.22
N PRO A 82 -41.73 -27.85 23.86
CA PRO A 82 -40.29 -27.83 24.13
C PRO A 82 -39.50 -26.76 23.36
N ALA A 83 -39.93 -26.41 22.13
CA ALA A 83 -39.27 -25.39 21.33
C ALA A 83 -39.55 -23.97 21.88
N LEU A 84 -40.79 -23.69 22.28
CA LEU A 84 -41.20 -22.42 22.91
C LEU A 84 -40.49 -22.22 24.23
N GLU A 85 -40.34 -23.28 25.06
CA GLU A 85 -39.54 -23.22 26.31
C GLU A 85 -38.08 -22.90 26.02
N VAL A 86 -37.49 -23.47 24.96
CA VAL A 86 -36.10 -23.14 24.56
C VAL A 86 -36.00 -21.66 24.17
N ILE A 87 -36.92 -21.14 23.36
CA ILE A 87 -36.94 -19.74 22.93
C ILE A 87 -37.09 -18.83 24.16
N GLN A 88 -37.97 -19.14 25.11
CA GLN A 88 -38.17 -18.38 26.31
C GLN A 88 -36.87 -18.36 27.16
N ARG A 89 -36.29 -19.53 27.47
CA ARG A 89 -35.06 -19.62 28.29
C ARG A 89 -33.87 -18.93 27.66
N ILE A 90 -33.70 -19.03 26.33
CA ILE A 90 -32.66 -18.28 25.60
C ILE A 90 -32.92 -16.77 25.73
N SER A 91 -34.16 -16.32 25.57
CA SER A 91 -34.50 -14.90 25.68
C SER A 91 -34.22 -14.35 27.10
N GLU A 92 -34.59 -15.09 28.14
CA GLU A 92 -34.31 -14.72 29.53
C GLU A 92 -32.79 -14.73 29.82
N SER A 93 -32.09 -15.77 29.35
CA SER A 93 -30.63 -15.87 29.52
C SER A 93 -29.90 -14.72 28.86
N LEU A 94 -30.27 -14.35 27.63
CA LEU A 94 -29.66 -13.24 26.89
C LEU A 94 -29.96 -11.90 27.57
N ALA A 95 -31.18 -11.71 28.06
CA ALA A 95 -31.55 -10.48 28.78
C ALA A 95 -30.73 -10.27 30.06
N GLY A 96 -30.25 -11.34 30.69
CA GLY A 96 -29.36 -11.30 31.84
C GLY A 96 -27.89 -11.02 31.57
N LEU A 97 -27.47 -10.99 30.31
CA LEU A 97 -26.07 -10.74 29.94
C LEU A 97 -25.70 -9.26 30.01
N GLN A 98 -24.49 -8.98 30.50
CA GLN A 98 -23.98 -7.61 30.58
C GLN A 98 -23.88 -6.98 29.19
N GLY A 99 -24.38 -5.75 29.02
CA GLY A 99 -24.34 -5.02 27.75
C GLY A 99 -25.54 -5.29 26.84
N VAL A 100 -26.44 -6.21 27.20
CA VAL A 100 -27.73 -6.37 26.52
C VAL A 100 -28.68 -5.32 27.05
N THR A 101 -29.23 -4.52 26.14
CA THR A 101 -30.20 -3.47 26.48
C THR A 101 -31.63 -3.97 26.31
N ARG A 102 -31.84 -4.91 25.43
CA ARG A 102 -33.16 -5.46 25.07
C ARG A 102 -33.04 -6.80 24.36
N VAL A 103 -34.06 -7.63 24.54
CA VAL A 103 -34.25 -8.88 23.81
C VAL A 103 -35.65 -8.90 23.20
N ASP A 104 -35.71 -9.05 21.87
CA ASP A 104 -36.97 -9.19 21.13
C ASP A 104 -37.12 -10.62 20.62
N SER A 105 -38.19 -11.28 20.99
CA SER A 105 -38.54 -12.62 20.56
C SER A 105 -40.07 -12.80 20.62
N VAL A 106 -40.55 -13.93 20.14
CA VAL A 106 -41.98 -14.29 20.28
C VAL A 106 -42.43 -14.39 21.77
N ALA A 107 -41.46 -14.51 22.69
CA ALA A 107 -41.72 -14.59 24.14
C ALA A 107 -41.69 -13.23 24.84
N THR A 108 -41.12 -12.20 24.23
CA THR A 108 -40.84 -10.93 24.90
C THR A 108 -41.52 -9.71 24.24
N VAL A 109 -41.92 -9.81 22.97
CA VAL A 109 -42.58 -8.73 22.25
C VAL A 109 -44.10 -8.88 22.41
N ASP A 110 -44.78 -7.75 22.73
CA ASP A 110 -46.22 -7.77 22.87
C ASP A 110 -46.94 -8.02 21.56
N ASN A 111 -47.98 -8.82 21.68
CA ASN A 111 -48.95 -9.05 20.62
C ASN A 111 -50.20 -8.24 20.95
N ILE A 112 -50.77 -7.58 19.96
CA ILE A 112 -52.00 -6.81 20.08
C ILE A 112 -53.07 -7.68 19.43
N SER A 113 -54.06 -8.16 20.23
CA SER A 113 -55.16 -8.99 19.75
C SER A 113 -56.49 -8.59 20.36
N ALA A 114 -57.60 -8.90 19.69
CA ALA A 114 -58.94 -8.76 20.25
C ALA A 114 -59.14 -9.89 21.26
N ALA A 115 -59.69 -9.53 22.42
CA ALA A 115 -60.18 -10.44 23.46
C ALA A 115 -61.66 -10.30 23.63
N ASP A 116 -62.31 -11.28 24.28
CA ASP A 116 -63.79 -11.25 24.50
C ASP A 116 -64.24 -10.00 25.31
N ASP A 117 -63.37 -9.47 26.19
CA ASP A 117 -63.63 -8.30 27.02
C ASP A 117 -62.99 -6.99 26.50
N GLY A 118 -62.45 -6.98 25.25
CA GLY A 118 -61.84 -5.81 24.64
C GLY A 118 -60.53 -6.06 23.99
N LEU A 119 -59.49 -5.26 24.31
CA LEU A 119 -58.14 -5.31 23.76
C LEU A 119 -57.16 -6.02 24.70
N GLU A 120 -56.44 -6.97 24.21
CA GLU A 120 -55.36 -7.63 24.92
C GLU A 120 -53.99 -7.18 24.32
N ILE A 121 -53.15 -6.55 25.15
CA ILE A 121 -51.80 -6.20 24.84
C ILE A 121 -50.92 -6.97 25.82
N ALA A 122 -50.36 -8.08 25.37
CA ALA A 122 -49.52 -8.95 26.19
C ALA A 122 -48.59 -9.79 25.31
N THR A 123 -47.53 -10.34 25.88
CA THR A 123 -46.65 -11.25 25.16
C THR A 123 -47.41 -12.49 24.76
N LEU A 124 -47.02 -13.15 23.66
CA LEU A 124 -47.68 -14.38 23.19
C LEU A 124 -47.69 -15.54 24.21
N LEU A 125 -46.78 -15.52 25.16
CA LEU A 125 -46.58 -16.55 26.17
C LEU A 125 -46.98 -16.10 27.56
N HIS A 126 -47.76 -14.99 27.71
CA HIS A 126 -48.13 -14.44 29.04
C HIS A 126 -48.94 -15.41 29.91
N ASP A 127 -49.84 -16.20 29.31
CA ASP A 127 -50.63 -17.27 29.93
C ASP A 127 -49.86 -18.57 30.16
N GLY A 128 -48.57 -18.58 29.84
CA GLY A 128 -47.76 -19.80 29.81
C GLY A 128 -47.79 -20.50 28.46
N ILE A 129 -46.97 -21.57 28.33
CA ILE A 129 -46.85 -22.33 27.11
C ILE A 129 -47.91 -23.42 27.07
N PRO A 130 -48.85 -23.42 26.05
CA PRO A 130 -49.85 -24.45 25.93
C PRO A 130 -49.23 -25.83 25.77
N THR A 131 -49.80 -26.84 26.41
CA THR A 131 -49.38 -28.25 26.30
C THR A 131 -50.26 -29.04 25.34
N ASP A 132 -51.48 -28.57 25.03
CA ASP A 132 -52.42 -29.20 24.12
C ASP A 132 -52.20 -28.76 22.66
N PRO A 133 -52.38 -29.62 21.68
CA PRO A 133 -52.20 -29.30 20.27
C PRO A 133 -53.10 -28.19 19.74
N ALA A 134 -54.29 -28.01 20.31
CA ALA A 134 -55.20 -26.93 19.91
C ALA A 134 -54.74 -25.55 20.39
N GLY A 135 -54.20 -25.46 21.59
CA GLY A 135 -53.57 -24.28 22.11
C GLY A 135 -52.34 -23.83 21.34
N LEU A 136 -51.47 -24.80 21.01
CA LEU A 136 -50.29 -24.56 20.17
C LEU A 136 -50.64 -24.09 18.76
N ALA A 137 -51.73 -24.69 18.15
CA ALA A 137 -52.21 -24.24 16.85
C ALA A 137 -52.74 -22.80 16.85
N ARG A 138 -53.52 -22.42 17.93
CA ARG A 138 -53.97 -21.06 18.11
C ARG A 138 -52.82 -20.07 18.32
N LEU A 139 -51.81 -20.44 19.09
CA LEU A 139 -50.60 -19.60 19.31
C LEU A 139 -49.87 -19.37 17.99
N ARG A 140 -49.71 -20.43 17.17
CA ARG A 140 -49.13 -20.32 15.81
C ARG A 140 -49.93 -19.37 14.95
N GLU A 141 -51.26 -19.49 14.93
CA GLU A 141 -52.13 -18.63 14.15
C GLU A 141 -52.01 -17.18 14.59
N LYS A 142 -52.09 -16.89 15.93
CA LYS A 142 -51.85 -15.53 16.49
C LYS A 142 -50.49 -14.99 16.06
N ALA A 143 -49.41 -15.77 16.12
CA ALA A 143 -48.08 -15.33 15.76
C ALA A 143 -47.94 -15.05 14.26
N LEU A 144 -48.52 -15.90 13.39
CA LEU A 144 -48.47 -15.73 11.93
C LEU A 144 -49.44 -14.66 11.41
N ALA A 145 -50.45 -14.28 12.20
CA ALA A 145 -51.33 -13.18 11.86
C ALA A 145 -50.74 -11.82 12.18
N ASN A 146 -49.71 -11.75 13.07
CA ASN A 146 -49.11 -10.51 13.46
C ASN A 146 -48.07 -10.05 12.46
N PRO A 147 -48.24 -8.92 11.75
CA PRO A 147 -47.33 -8.41 10.76
C PRO A 147 -45.96 -7.94 11.34
N VAL A 148 -45.87 -7.68 12.65
CA VAL A 148 -44.64 -7.35 13.33
C VAL A 148 -43.78 -8.59 13.55
N PHE A 149 -44.40 -9.76 13.70
CA PHE A 149 -43.69 -11.02 13.95
C PHE A 149 -43.24 -11.71 12.67
N VAL A 150 -44.13 -11.77 11.66
CA VAL A 150 -43.84 -12.48 10.42
C VAL A 150 -42.72 -11.78 9.62
N GLY A 151 -41.71 -12.56 9.25
CA GLY A 151 -40.49 -12.09 8.57
C GLY A 151 -39.46 -11.41 9.50
N ASN A 152 -39.87 -10.96 10.69
CA ASN A 152 -39.00 -10.31 11.65
C ASN A 152 -38.56 -11.25 12.79
N LEU A 153 -39.51 -11.87 13.50
CA LEU A 153 -39.26 -12.76 14.63
C LEU A 153 -39.54 -14.23 14.29
N VAL A 154 -40.45 -14.48 13.34
CA VAL A 154 -40.87 -15.81 12.89
C VAL A 154 -40.82 -15.85 11.38
N SER A 155 -40.40 -16.99 10.80
CA SER A 155 -40.49 -17.22 9.36
C SER A 155 -41.93 -17.37 8.90
N ALA A 156 -42.21 -17.02 7.65
CA ALA A 156 -43.54 -17.06 7.10
C ALA A 156 -44.16 -18.48 7.13
N ASP A 157 -43.36 -19.53 7.11
CA ASP A 157 -43.78 -20.94 7.21
C ASP A 157 -43.95 -21.42 8.68
N GLY A 158 -43.55 -20.60 9.65
CA GLY A 158 -43.59 -20.94 11.07
C GLY A 158 -42.56 -22.01 11.49
N ARG A 159 -41.46 -22.20 10.73
CA ARG A 159 -40.48 -23.24 11.00
C ARG A 159 -39.14 -22.66 11.53
N ALA A 160 -39.05 -21.36 11.65
CA ALA A 160 -37.90 -20.70 12.27
C ALA A 160 -38.36 -19.53 13.12
N ALA A 161 -37.67 -19.32 14.25
CA ALA A 161 -37.80 -18.13 15.06
C ALA A 161 -36.42 -17.54 15.30
N VAL A 162 -36.36 -16.21 15.48
CA VAL A 162 -35.16 -15.50 15.87
C VAL A 162 -35.37 -14.76 17.20
N ILE A 163 -34.34 -14.78 18.01
CA ILE A 163 -34.23 -13.98 19.23
C ILE A 163 -33.21 -12.89 18.91
N LEU A 164 -33.65 -11.63 18.99
CA LEU A 164 -32.81 -10.43 18.71
C LEU A 164 -32.34 -9.83 20.01
N ALA A 165 -31.07 -9.90 20.31
CA ALA A 165 -30.44 -9.23 21.45
C ALA A 165 -29.74 -7.95 20.99
N PHE A 166 -30.22 -6.80 21.41
CA PHE A 166 -29.62 -5.50 21.14
C PHE A 166 -28.54 -5.21 22.17
N THR A 167 -27.35 -4.84 21.70
CA THR A 167 -26.20 -4.66 22.58
C THR A 167 -25.71 -3.23 22.57
N ALA A 168 -25.30 -2.75 23.74
CA ALA A 168 -24.55 -1.52 23.94
C ALA A 168 -23.26 -1.86 24.71
N PRO A 169 -22.12 -1.97 24.01
CA PRO A 169 -20.85 -2.27 24.68
C PRO A 169 -20.51 -1.20 25.71
N PRO A 170 -20.02 -1.59 26.92
CA PRO A 170 -19.52 -0.62 27.87
C PRO A 170 -18.36 0.20 27.30
N ALA A 171 -18.33 1.50 27.55
CA ALA A 171 -17.31 2.39 27.04
C ALA A 171 -15.90 1.90 27.45
N GLY A 172 -15.01 1.73 26.45
CA GLY A 172 -13.63 1.30 26.67
C GLY A 172 -13.40 -0.21 26.84
N ASP A 173 -14.43 -1.05 26.80
CA ASP A 173 -14.27 -2.51 26.89
C ASP A 173 -14.00 -3.13 25.50
N LYS A 174 -12.74 -3.18 25.09
CA LYS A 174 -12.29 -3.76 23.83
C LYS A 174 -12.53 -5.28 23.72
N THR A 175 -12.74 -5.98 24.86
CA THR A 175 -12.93 -7.43 24.89
C THR A 175 -14.40 -7.84 24.90
N PHE A 176 -15.30 -6.89 24.91
CA PHE A 176 -16.75 -7.12 25.01
C PHE A 176 -17.24 -8.11 23.95
N ASN A 177 -16.92 -7.91 22.69
CA ASN A 177 -17.45 -8.72 21.59
C ASN A 177 -17.06 -10.19 21.71
N VAL A 178 -15.78 -10.46 22.04
CA VAL A 178 -15.28 -11.83 22.23
C VAL A 178 -15.95 -12.51 23.41
N ARG A 179 -16.01 -11.82 24.56
CA ARG A 179 -16.61 -12.34 25.79
C ARG A 179 -18.11 -12.57 25.60
N PHE A 180 -18.82 -11.57 25.07
CA PHE A 180 -20.26 -11.64 24.85
C PHE A 180 -20.63 -12.76 23.85
N SER A 181 -19.95 -12.82 22.72
CA SER A 181 -20.22 -13.88 21.73
C SER A 181 -19.95 -15.29 22.28
N LYS A 182 -18.94 -15.48 23.15
CA LYS A 182 -18.73 -16.75 23.86
C LYS A 182 -19.84 -17.08 24.83
N GLN A 183 -20.32 -16.08 25.60
CA GLN A 183 -21.45 -16.27 26.50
C GLN A 183 -22.73 -16.67 25.75
N VAL A 184 -22.96 -16.09 24.56
CA VAL A 184 -24.09 -16.49 23.70
C VAL A 184 -23.92 -17.93 23.20
N ASP A 185 -22.70 -18.33 22.78
CA ASP A 185 -22.43 -19.73 22.40
C ASP A 185 -22.69 -20.68 23.56
N ASP A 186 -22.32 -20.32 24.79
CA ASP A 186 -22.59 -21.13 25.99
C ASP A 186 -24.09 -21.27 26.26
N VAL A 187 -24.89 -20.20 26.05
CA VAL A 187 -26.35 -20.24 26.16
C VAL A 187 -26.93 -21.17 25.10
N VAL A 188 -26.54 -21.00 23.84
CA VAL A 188 -26.96 -21.86 22.71
C VAL A 188 -26.61 -23.33 22.95
N ALA A 189 -25.41 -23.61 23.45
CA ALA A 189 -24.97 -24.98 23.69
C ALA A 189 -25.78 -25.67 24.80
N ARG A 190 -26.16 -24.94 25.86
CA ARG A 190 -26.99 -25.48 26.97
C ARG A 190 -28.41 -25.82 26.52
N GLU A 191 -28.96 -25.02 25.59
CA GLU A 191 -30.34 -25.17 25.10
C GLU A 191 -30.44 -26.01 23.84
N SER A 192 -29.35 -26.59 23.36
CA SER A 192 -29.35 -27.49 22.19
C SER A 192 -30.21 -28.72 22.45
N ARG A 193 -31.16 -28.98 21.53
CA ARG A 193 -32.12 -30.11 21.64
C ARG A 193 -32.19 -30.87 20.30
N PRO A 194 -32.43 -32.17 20.33
CA PRO A 194 -32.69 -32.93 19.11
C PRO A 194 -33.90 -32.37 18.38
N GLY A 195 -33.80 -32.21 17.07
CA GLY A 195 -34.86 -31.65 16.21
C GLY A 195 -34.86 -30.14 16.08
N LEU A 196 -34.03 -29.41 16.86
CA LEU A 196 -33.82 -27.98 16.73
C LEU A 196 -32.39 -27.69 16.30
N THR A 197 -32.24 -26.81 15.33
CA THR A 197 -30.95 -26.22 14.95
C THR A 197 -30.85 -24.81 15.51
N ILE A 198 -29.91 -24.61 16.44
CA ILE A 198 -29.78 -23.33 17.13
C ILE A 198 -28.37 -22.79 16.87
N TYR A 199 -28.26 -21.54 16.44
CA TYR A 199 -26.97 -20.88 16.25
C TYR A 199 -27.09 -19.35 16.37
N GLN A 200 -25.96 -18.74 16.75
CA GLN A 200 -25.86 -17.28 16.79
C GLN A 200 -25.33 -16.70 15.48
N ILE A 201 -25.69 -15.42 15.24
CA ILE A 201 -25.14 -14.57 14.20
C ILE A 201 -25.23 -13.11 14.66
N GLY A 202 -24.45 -12.21 14.03
CA GLY A 202 -24.50 -10.79 14.36
C GLY A 202 -23.10 -10.18 14.54
N GLY A 203 -23.09 -8.87 14.81
CA GLY A 203 -21.86 -8.08 14.91
C GLY A 203 -20.80 -8.65 15.86
N PRO A 204 -21.12 -8.98 17.12
CA PRO A 204 -20.14 -9.54 18.06
C PRO A 204 -19.48 -10.85 17.60
N LEU A 205 -20.25 -11.76 16.99
CA LEU A 205 -19.69 -13.00 16.42
C LEU A 205 -18.77 -12.72 15.24
N ILE A 206 -19.16 -11.79 14.35
CA ILE A 206 -18.34 -11.41 13.19
C ILE A 206 -17.01 -10.85 13.68
N LYS A 207 -17.02 -9.90 14.62
CA LYS A 207 -15.82 -9.28 15.19
C LYS A 207 -14.92 -10.33 15.83
N ARG A 208 -15.46 -11.25 16.65
CA ARG A 208 -14.71 -12.36 17.20
C ARG A 208 -14.06 -13.24 16.14
N THR A 209 -14.81 -13.61 15.09
CA THR A 209 -14.30 -14.49 14.02
C THR A 209 -13.20 -13.81 13.22
N VAL A 210 -13.28 -12.50 13.01
CA VAL A 210 -12.19 -11.71 12.40
C VAL A 210 -10.94 -11.79 13.27
N GLY A 211 -11.05 -11.59 14.58
CA GLY A 211 -9.92 -11.70 15.50
C GLY A 211 -9.28 -13.11 15.49
N GLU A 212 -10.11 -14.17 15.52
CA GLU A 212 -9.64 -15.55 15.43
C GLU A 212 -8.91 -15.85 14.11
N TYR A 213 -9.38 -15.28 12.98
CA TYR A 213 -8.71 -15.44 11.68
C TYR A 213 -7.40 -14.67 11.61
N VAL A 214 -7.37 -13.44 12.15
CA VAL A 214 -6.15 -12.65 12.28
C VAL A 214 -5.08 -13.39 13.07
N GLU A 215 -5.43 -13.92 14.23
CA GLU A 215 -4.51 -14.72 15.06
C GLU A 215 -4.03 -15.97 14.34
N ARG A 216 -4.93 -16.72 13.73
CA ARG A 216 -4.61 -17.95 12.99
C ARG A 216 -3.71 -17.69 11.79
N ASP A 217 -3.95 -16.60 11.06
CA ASP A 217 -3.13 -16.23 9.93
C ASP A 217 -1.70 -15.87 10.35
N GLN A 218 -1.50 -15.18 11.49
CA GLN A 218 -0.15 -14.91 12.01
C GLN A 218 0.62 -16.21 12.31
N VAL A 219 -0.02 -17.16 12.96
CA VAL A 219 0.61 -18.44 13.33
C VAL A 219 0.93 -19.29 12.09
N THR A 220 0.13 -19.19 11.03
CA THR A 220 0.26 -20.02 9.83
C THR A 220 1.13 -19.35 8.75
N LEU A 221 0.85 -18.08 8.41
CA LEU A 221 1.47 -17.44 7.24
C LEU A 221 2.94 -17.06 7.48
N ILE A 222 3.33 -16.69 8.70
CA ILE A 222 4.72 -16.32 8.99
C ILE A 222 5.67 -17.52 8.78
N PRO A 223 5.44 -18.72 9.35
CA PRO A 223 6.28 -19.88 9.08
C PRO A 223 6.32 -20.28 7.60
N TYR A 224 5.18 -20.23 6.91
CA TYR A 224 5.16 -20.54 5.47
C TYR A 224 5.92 -19.50 4.65
N SER A 225 5.85 -18.22 5.00
CA SER A 225 6.64 -17.17 4.35
C SER A 225 8.13 -17.38 4.55
N VAL A 226 8.55 -17.69 5.78
CA VAL A 226 9.97 -18.01 6.09
C VAL A 226 10.44 -19.24 5.30
N LEU A 227 9.63 -20.31 5.26
CA LEU A 227 9.95 -21.52 4.52
C LEU A 227 10.05 -21.25 3.01
N THR A 228 9.10 -20.51 2.46
CA THR A 228 9.09 -20.16 1.03
C THR A 228 10.31 -19.33 0.66
N LEU A 229 10.63 -18.30 1.44
CA LEU A 229 11.82 -17.50 1.25
C LEU A 229 13.10 -18.31 1.41
N PHE A 230 13.16 -19.24 2.38
CA PHE A 230 14.27 -20.16 2.53
C PHE A 230 14.50 -20.99 1.26
N ILE A 231 13.44 -21.56 0.68
CA ILE A 231 13.51 -22.36 -0.54
C ILE A 231 13.99 -21.50 -1.73
N VAL A 232 13.40 -20.32 -1.90
CA VAL A 232 13.75 -19.41 -2.99
C VAL A 232 15.20 -18.94 -2.88
N LEU A 233 15.64 -18.53 -1.70
CA LEU A 233 17.02 -18.11 -1.43
C LEU A 233 18.02 -19.28 -1.65
N MET A 234 17.64 -20.51 -1.28
CA MET A 234 18.47 -21.70 -1.51
C MET A 234 18.67 -21.96 -3.01
N ILE A 235 17.62 -21.85 -3.81
CA ILE A 235 17.67 -22.00 -5.25
C ILE A 235 18.56 -20.93 -5.90
N GLY A 236 18.41 -19.67 -5.46
CA GLY A 236 19.11 -18.52 -6.02
C GLY A 236 20.59 -18.45 -5.68
N PHE A 237 20.92 -18.52 -4.41
CA PHE A 237 22.30 -18.32 -3.95
C PHE A 237 23.13 -19.59 -3.84
N ARG A 238 22.51 -20.73 -3.52
CA ARG A 238 23.19 -22.03 -3.31
C ARG A 238 24.36 -21.98 -2.30
N THR A 239 24.35 -20.99 -1.42
CA THR A 239 25.34 -20.79 -0.35
C THR A 239 24.64 -20.53 0.96
N PRO A 240 25.11 -21.08 2.12
CA PRO A 240 24.47 -20.83 3.40
C PRO A 240 24.40 -19.35 3.77
N GLN A 241 25.42 -18.56 3.40
CA GLN A 241 25.43 -17.12 3.65
C GLN A 241 24.31 -16.39 2.91
N GLY A 242 24.06 -16.76 1.64
CA GLY A 242 23.01 -16.18 0.82
C GLY A 242 21.60 -16.55 1.27
N VAL A 243 21.46 -17.57 2.14
CA VAL A 243 20.16 -18.01 2.67
C VAL A 243 19.94 -17.46 4.07
N VAL A 244 20.88 -17.74 4.98
CA VAL A 244 20.69 -17.44 6.42
C VAL A 244 20.73 -15.94 6.70
N ALA A 245 21.60 -15.19 6.02
CA ALA A 245 21.75 -13.76 6.31
C ALA A 245 20.49 -12.94 5.93
N PRO A 246 19.87 -13.07 4.73
CA PRO A 246 18.61 -12.40 4.43
C PRO A 246 17.44 -12.82 5.30
N LEU A 247 17.33 -14.13 5.62
CA LEU A 247 16.28 -14.61 6.50
C LEU A 247 16.42 -14.07 7.92
N PHE A 248 17.64 -14.08 8.44
CA PHE A 248 17.92 -13.53 9.78
C PHE A 248 17.54 -12.06 9.88
N THR A 249 17.95 -11.24 8.90
CA THR A 249 17.58 -9.82 8.89
C THR A 249 16.09 -9.60 8.66
N GLY A 250 15.45 -10.39 7.80
CA GLY A 250 14.01 -10.31 7.55
C GLY A 250 13.18 -10.65 8.78
N VAL A 251 13.48 -11.76 9.46
CA VAL A 251 12.80 -12.15 10.71
C VAL A 251 13.02 -11.13 11.82
N SER A 252 14.25 -10.64 11.95
CA SER A 252 14.57 -9.60 12.94
C SER A 252 13.84 -8.30 12.63
N SER A 253 13.71 -7.93 11.36
CA SER A 253 12.96 -6.73 10.92
C SER A 253 11.47 -6.84 11.22
N ALA A 254 10.88 -8.02 11.02
CA ALA A 254 9.49 -8.28 11.38
C ALA A 254 9.29 -8.14 12.91
N LEU A 255 10.19 -8.72 13.70
CA LEU A 255 10.18 -8.58 15.17
C LEU A 255 10.30 -7.11 15.59
N TRP A 256 11.24 -6.36 15.00
CA TRP A 256 11.43 -4.94 15.33
C TRP A 256 10.24 -4.10 14.87
N GLY A 257 9.65 -4.40 13.70
CA GLY A 257 8.46 -3.74 13.19
C GLY A 257 7.27 -3.89 14.13
N VAL A 258 6.97 -5.14 14.56
CA VAL A 258 5.89 -5.40 15.51
C VAL A 258 6.19 -4.80 16.89
N GLY A 259 7.45 -4.85 17.33
CA GLY A 259 7.87 -4.20 18.57
C GLY A 259 7.70 -2.68 18.54
N LEU A 260 7.98 -2.04 17.40
CA LEU A 260 7.72 -0.61 17.21
C LEU A 260 6.22 -0.30 17.14
N MET A 261 5.41 -1.15 16.49
CA MET A 261 3.95 -1.01 16.52
C MET A 261 3.43 -1.00 17.96
N ALA A 262 3.86 -1.99 18.76
CA ALA A 262 3.49 -2.07 20.17
C ALA A 262 3.96 -0.86 20.99
N PHE A 263 5.18 -0.37 20.74
CA PHE A 263 5.73 0.80 21.41
C PHE A 263 4.97 2.10 21.10
N PHE A 264 4.53 2.27 19.85
CA PHE A 264 3.77 3.45 19.41
C PHE A 264 2.25 3.26 19.53
N HIS A 265 1.79 2.21 20.19
CA HIS A 265 0.36 1.89 20.35
C HIS A 265 -0.41 1.79 19.00
N ILE A 266 0.26 1.30 17.96
CA ILE A 266 -0.38 1.01 16.68
C ILE A 266 -0.97 -0.41 16.79
N PRO A 267 -2.31 -0.56 16.76
CA PRO A 267 -2.93 -1.86 16.96
C PRO A 267 -2.73 -2.79 15.74
N MET A 268 -2.78 -4.07 16.02
CA MET A 268 -2.89 -5.10 14.98
C MET A 268 -4.37 -5.24 14.60
N ASN A 269 -4.72 -4.79 13.41
CA ASN A 269 -6.07 -4.83 12.84
C ASN A 269 -6.07 -5.62 11.52
N VAL A 270 -7.21 -5.69 10.85
CA VAL A 270 -7.43 -6.41 9.59
C VAL A 270 -6.40 -6.06 8.49
N VAL A 271 -5.83 -4.86 8.53
CA VAL A 271 -4.87 -4.36 7.54
C VAL A 271 -3.44 -4.48 8.05
N THR A 272 -3.15 -4.02 9.27
CA THR A 272 -1.80 -4.02 9.84
C THR A 272 -1.28 -5.43 10.15
N VAL A 273 -2.17 -6.43 10.22
CA VAL A 273 -1.82 -7.86 10.33
C VAL A 273 -0.91 -8.34 9.21
N SER A 274 -0.95 -7.69 8.05
CA SER A 274 -0.10 -8.03 6.90
C SER A 274 1.33 -7.47 7.01
N VAL A 275 1.59 -6.49 7.90
CA VAL A 275 2.88 -5.79 7.99
C VAL A 275 4.06 -6.71 8.30
N PRO A 276 4.00 -7.66 9.25
CA PRO A 276 5.11 -8.57 9.51
C PRO A 276 5.48 -9.40 8.29
N SER A 277 4.50 -9.97 7.59
CA SER A 277 4.71 -10.73 6.36
C SER A 277 5.23 -9.86 5.23
N LEU A 278 4.68 -8.64 5.07
CA LEU A 278 5.14 -7.65 4.09
C LEU A 278 6.63 -7.33 4.28
N VAL A 279 7.04 -6.99 5.50
CA VAL A 279 8.42 -6.61 5.80
C VAL A 279 9.38 -7.78 5.65
N LEU A 280 8.96 -8.98 6.03
CA LEU A 280 9.74 -10.19 5.80
C LEU A 280 9.97 -10.44 4.30
N VAL A 281 8.92 -10.22 3.47
CA VAL A 281 8.96 -10.43 2.03
C VAL A 281 9.69 -9.29 1.30
N VAL A 282 9.58 -8.04 1.74
CA VAL A 282 10.26 -6.88 1.11
C VAL A 282 11.69 -6.76 1.61
N GLY A 283 11.89 -6.99 2.89
CA GLY A 283 13.16 -6.73 3.58
C GLY A 283 14.34 -7.57 3.10
N PHE A 284 14.10 -8.76 2.54
CA PHE A 284 15.22 -9.57 2.03
C PHE A 284 15.86 -8.99 0.75
N ALA A 285 15.15 -8.16 -0.03
CA ALA A 285 15.65 -7.60 -1.28
C ALA A 285 16.93 -6.80 -1.09
N GLU A 286 16.96 -5.92 -0.07
CA GLU A 286 18.16 -5.15 0.28
C GLU A 286 19.35 -6.03 0.64
N ALA A 287 19.12 -7.10 1.40
CA ALA A 287 20.13 -8.07 1.78
C ALA A 287 20.69 -8.81 0.54
N VAL A 288 19.81 -9.18 -0.41
CA VAL A 288 20.18 -9.83 -1.68
C VAL A 288 21.14 -8.97 -2.48
N HIS A 289 20.91 -7.67 -2.57
CA HIS A 289 21.80 -6.75 -3.29
C HIS A 289 23.20 -6.69 -2.68
N ILE A 290 23.33 -6.57 -1.36
CA ILE A 290 24.64 -6.58 -0.68
C ILE A 290 25.38 -7.91 -0.89
N ILE A 291 24.68 -9.03 -0.71
CA ILE A 291 25.26 -10.36 -0.82
C ILE A 291 25.68 -10.66 -2.28
N SER A 292 24.87 -10.24 -3.25
CA SER A 292 25.17 -10.40 -4.67
C SER A 292 26.42 -9.59 -5.05
N ALA A 293 26.53 -8.35 -4.58
CA ALA A 293 27.74 -7.54 -4.77
C ALA A 293 28.97 -8.18 -4.10
N TYR A 294 28.82 -8.65 -2.85
CA TYR A 294 29.89 -9.35 -2.13
C TYR A 294 30.36 -10.62 -2.87
N HIS A 295 29.44 -11.45 -3.35
CA HIS A 295 29.77 -12.64 -4.12
C HIS A 295 30.47 -12.31 -5.44
N ARG A 296 30.10 -11.21 -6.09
CA ARG A 296 30.75 -10.71 -7.31
C ARG A 296 32.18 -10.29 -7.04
N CYS A 297 32.42 -9.53 -5.97
CA CYS A 297 33.75 -9.11 -5.54
C CYS A 297 34.66 -10.30 -5.17
N LEU A 298 34.11 -11.32 -4.50
CA LEU A 298 34.87 -12.55 -4.23
C LEU A 298 35.26 -13.32 -5.50
N ARG A 299 34.36 -13.42 -6.50
CA ARG A 299 34.69 -14.04 -7.82
C ARG A 299 35.72 -13.24 -8.60
N ALA A 300 35.78 -11.91 -8.41
CA ALA A 300 36.80 -11.04 -8.96
C ALA A 300 38.18 -11.19 -8.26
N GLY A 301 38.29 -12.08 -7.27
CA GLY A 301 39.56 -12.40 -6.60
C GLY A 301 39.85 -11.56 -5.38
N LEU A 302 38.96 -10.67 -4.95
CA LEU A 302 39.13 -9.89 -3.72
C LEU A 302 39.06 -10.77 -2.49
N THR A 303 39.90 -10.48 -1.49
CA THR A 303 39.81 -11.15 -0.19
C THR A 303 38.61 -10.67 0.60
N LYS A 304 38.20 -11.41 1.64
CA LYS A 304 36.96 -11.27 2.42
C LYS A 304 36.64 -9.82 2.83
N ILE A 305 37.58 -9.12 3.47
CA ILE A 305 37.37 -7.79 4.00
C ILE A 305 37.27 -6.73 2.89
N PRO A 306 38.20 -6.66 1.93
CA PRO A 306 38.07 -5.78 0.79
C PRO A 306 36.81 -6.03 -0.03
N ALA A 307 36.42 -7.30 -0.26
CA ALA A 307 35.22 -7.66 -0.97
C ALA A 307 33.96 -7.15 -0.25
N LEU A 308 33.92 -7.27 1.09
CA LEU A 308 32.82 -6.79 1.89
C LEU A 308 32.77 -5.23 1.90
N THR A 309 33.92 -4.58 2.01
CA THR A 309 33.99 -3.11 1.97
C THR A 309 33.50 -2.56 0.63
N GLU A 310 33.95 -3.14 -0.47
CA GLU A 310 33.55 -2.75 -1.82
C GLU A 310 32.05 -3.00 -2.05
N ALA A 311 31.52 -4.16 -1.64
CA ALA A 311 30.11 -4.49 -1.76
C ALA A 311 29.21 -3.50 -1.00
N VAL A 312 29.62 -3.12 0.21
CA VAL A 312 28.94 -2.14 1.06
C VAL A 312 29.01 -0.73 0.45
N GLU A 313 30.14 -0.36 -0.12
CA GLU A 313 30.31 0.94 -0.82
C GLU A 313 29.46 1.01 -2.09
N GLU A 314 29.33 -0.09 -2.80
CA GLU A 314 28.54 -0.17 -4.03
C GLU A 314 27.02 -0.16 -3.72
N ALA A 315 26.56 -0.96 -2.77
CA ALA A 315 25.14 -1.15 -2.48
C ALA A 315 24.55 -0.09 -1.52
N GLY A 316 25.36 0.52 -0.69
CA GLY A 316 24.86 1.32 0.43
C GLY A 316 24.03 2.56 0.08
N LEU A 317 24.32 3.24 -1.05
CA LEU A 317 23.50 4.39 -1.45
C LEU A 317 22.24 3.98 -2.21
N PRO A 318 22.28 3.07 -3.18
CA PRO A 318 21.05 2.53 -3.76
C PRO A 318 20.07 2.09 -2.68
N ILE A 319 20.49 1.27 -1.71
CA ILE A 319 19.65 0.80 -0.60
C ILE A 319 19.06 1.95 0.22
N LEU A 320 19.84 2.99 0.52
CA LEU A 320 19.31 4.17 1.21
C LEU A 320 18.22 4.88 0.42
N VAL A 321 18.40 5.02 -0.89
CA VAL A 321 17.41 5.70 -1.76
C VAL A 321 16.17 4.84 -1.90
N THR A 322 16.33 3.55 -2.11
CA THR A 322 15.19 2.63 -2.26
C THR A 322 14.41 2.50 -0.97
N THR A 323 15.08 2.36 0.18
CA THR A 323 14.38 2.40 1.47
C THR A 323 13.64 3.72 1.67
N ALA A 324 14.27 4.86 1.35
CA ALA A 324 13.62 6.16 1.50
C ALA A 324 12.39 6.29 0.59
N THR A 325 12.46 5.84 -0.66
CA THR A 325 11.31 5.86 -1.59
C THR A 325 10.19 4.95 -1.11
N THR A 326 10.52 3.76 -0.60
CA THR A 326 9.53 2.80 -0.11
C THR A 326 8.87 3.29 1.19
N VAL A 327 9.67 3.76 2.17
CA VAL A 327 9.16 4.33 3.42
C VAL A 327 8.27 5.55 3.16
N LEU A 328 8.69 6.45 2.27
CA LEU A 328 7.88 7.62 1.90
C LEU A 328 6.65 7.22 1.07
N GLY A 329 6.75 6.19 0.23
CA GLY A 329 5.62 5.63 -0.49
C GLY A 329 4.52 5.14 0.45
N PHE A 330 4.86 4.29 1.43
CA PHE A 330 3.92 3.88 2.47
C PHE A 330 3.50 5.05 3.38
N GLY A 331 4.41 5.98 3.63
CA GLY A 331 4.15 7.20 4.40
C GLY A 331 3.09 8.11 3.78
N THR A 332 2.82 8.02 2.48
CA THR A 332 1.72 8.79 1.85
C THR A 332 0.34 8.36 2.35
N LEU A 333 0.19 7.14 2.86
CA LEU A 333 -1.06 6.67 3.47
C LEU A 333 -1.41 7.42 4.76
N ILE A 334 -0.47 8.11 5.39
CA ILE A 334 -0.71 8.97 6.56
C ILE A 334 -1.62 10.16 6.21
N PHE A 335 -1.65 10.56 4.93
CA PHE A 335 -2.55 11.60 4.43
C PHE A 335 -3.96 11.09 4.08
N SER A 336 -4.26 9.82 4.37
CA SER A 336 -5.60 9.25 4.25
C SER A 336 -6.51 9.79 5.36
N ASP A 337 -7.80 9.84 5.10
CA ASP A 337 -8.81 10.15 6.13
C ASP A 337 -9.24 8.90 6.93
N ILE A 338 -8.75 7.71 6.55
CA ILE A 338 -9.16 6.43 7.15
C ILE A 338 -8.11 5.96 8.14
N THR A 339 -8.49 5.84 9.40
CA THR A 339 -7.59 5.53 10.53
C THR A 339 -6.79 4.23 10.31
N ILE A 340 -7.42 3.17 9.81
CA ILE A 340 -6.75 1.89 9.54
C ILE A 340 -5.64 2.03 8.48
N LEU A 341 -5.85 2.84 7.42
CA LEU A 341 -4.83 3.09 6.40
C LEU A 341 -3.69 3.96 6.93
N ILE A 342 -4.01 4.95 7.78
CA ILE A 342 -3.00 5.75 8.49
C ILE A 342 -2.13 4.86 9.37
N GLN A 343 -2.75 4.00 10.17
CA GLN A 343 -2.06 3.03 11.04
C GLN A 343 -1.16 2.09 10.23
N PHE A 344 -1.65 1.60 9.09
CA PHE A 344 -0.84 0.78 8.19
C PHE A 344 0.34 1.55 7.59
N GLY A 345 0.13 2.81 7.18
CA GLY A 345 1.19 3.69 6.69
C GLY A 345 2.30 3.88 7.72
N TYR A 346 1.95 4.15 8.97
CA TYR A 346 2.91 4.23 10.08
C TYR A 346 3.60 2.89 10.34
N ALA A 347 2.84 1.81 10.48
CA ALA A 347 3.36 0.50 10.79
C ALA A 347 4.35 0.00 9.72
N ALA A 348 3.98 0.09 8.43
CA ALA A 348 4.82 -0.29 7.32
C ALA A 348 6.09 0.58 7.22
N SER A 349 5.95 1.90 7.37
CA SER A 349 7.09 2.83 7.34
C SER A 349 8.08 2.59 8.47
N LEU A 350 7.61 2.35 9.69
CA LEU A 350 8.43 2.02 10.85
C LEU A 350 9.13 0.67 10.66
N ALA A 351 8.39 -0.34 10.21
CA ALA A 351 8.92 -1.68 10.01
C ALA A 351 9.96 -1.75 8.86
N LEU A 352 9.76 -1.01 7.77
CA LEU A 352 10.75 -0.89 6.69
C LEU A 352 11.99 -0.09 7.13
N THR A 353 11.81 0.93 7.97
CA THR A 353 12.95 1.63 8.60
C THR A 353 13.73 0.70 9.51
N ALA A 354 13.04 -0.13 10.29
CA ALA A 354 13.66 -1.17 11.11
C ALA A 354 14.41 -2.19 10.24
N ASN A 355 13.84 -2.60 9.10
CA ASN A 355 14.51 -3.46 8.13
C ASN A 355 15.82 -2.86 7.61
N PHE A 356 15.79 -1.59 7.23
CA PHE A 356 16.99 -0.89 6.78
C PHE A 356 18.09 -0.93 7.84
N VAL A 357 17.76 -0.65 9.11
CA VAL A 357 18.72 -0.70 10.22
C VAL A 357 19.21 -2.12 10.46
N ALA A 358 18.32 -3.11 10.45
CA ALA A 358 18.67 -4.52 10.62
C ALA A 358 19.60 -5.01 9.50
N THR A 359 19.37 -4.59 8.25
CA THR A 359 20.21 -4.91 7.09
C THR A 359 21.58 -4.26 7.20
N LEU A 360 21.65 -2.97 7.55
CA LEU A 360 22.91 -2.24 7.71
C LEU A 360 23.81 -2.82 8.81
N LEU A 361 23.22 -3.31 9.89
CA LEU A 361 23.95 -3.91 11.01
C LEU A 361 24.18 -5.40 10.80
N GLY A 362 23.16 -6.13 10.42
CA GLY A 362 23.13 -7.60 10.40
C GLY A 362 23.90 -8.21 9.25
N ILE A 363 23.74 -7.70 8.03
CA ILE A 363 24.39 -8.31 6.85
C ILE A 363 25.91 -8.18 6.91
N PRO A 364 26.53 -7.00 7.14
CA PRO A 364 27.98 -6.91 7.27
C PRO A 364 28.51 -7.73 8.43
N LEU A 365 27.80 -7.77 9.56
CA LEU A 365 28.15 -8.56 10.74
C LEU A 365 28.21 -10.07 10.41
N LEU A 366 27.13 -10.60 9.83
CA LEU A 366 27.04 -12.02 9.48
C LEU A 366 28.09 -12.43 8.43
N LEU A 367 28.26 -11.64 7.37
CA LEU A 367 29.27 -11.87 6.34
C LEU A 367 30.70 -11.76 6.90
N ARG A 368 30.91 -10.91 7.94
CA ARG A 368 32.22 -10.77 8.62
C ARG A 368 32.57 -12.00 9.44
N ILE A 369 31.59 -12.57 10.16
CA ILE A 369 31.79 -13.72 11.05
C ILE A 369 31.86 -15.02 10.25
N TRP A 370 30.99 -15.20 9.27
CA TRP A 370 30.82 -16.45 8.52
C TRP A 370 32.01 -16.74 7.59
N PRO A 371 32.47 -18.00 7.47
CA PRO A 371 33.54 -18.35 6.54
C PRO A 371 33.16 -18.13 5.07
N THR A 372 34.10 -17.71 4.25
CA THR A 372 33.89 -17.53 2.79
C THR A 372 33.57 -18.86 2.10
N PRO A 373 32.54 -18.93 1.24
CA PRO A 373 32.19 -20.14 0.53
C PRO A 373 33.32 -20.64 -0.38
N LYS A 374 33.80 -21.89 -0.18
CA LYS A 374 34.89 -22.48 -0.97
C LYS A 374 34.63 -22.43 -2.48
N ARG A 375 33.37 -22.73 -2.90
CA ARG A 375 32.96 -22.70 -4.32
C ARG A 375 33.17 -21.35 -5.00
N LEU A 376 33.00 -20.24 -4.30
CA LEU A 376 33.20 -18.91 -4.88
C LEU A 376 34.69 -18.56 -5.01
N ARG A 377 35.56 -19.18 -4.23
CA ARG A 377 36.99 -18.99 -4.25
C ARG A 377 37.67 -19.86 -5.32
N GLU A 378 37.15 -21.06 -5.55
CA GLU A 378 37.65 -22.00 -6.56
C GLU A 378 37.26 -21.58 -8.01
N SER A 379 36.12 -20.88 -8.17
CA SER A 379 35.69 -20.33 -9.46
C SER A 379 36.31 -18.95 -9.78
N ALA A 380 37.22 -18.45 -8.95
CA ALA A 380 37.98 -17.23 -9.23
C ALA A 380 39.01 -17.55 -10.35
N GLY A 381 38.67 -17.12 -11.56
CA GLY A 381 39.51 -17.34 -12.75
C GLY A 381 38.91 -18.25 -13.85
N GLU A 382 37.91 -19.08 -13.52
CA GLU A 382 37.15 -19.81 -14.53
C GLU A 382 35.88 -19.02 -14.86
N ALA A 383 35.91 -18.26 -15.96
CA ALA A 383 34.68 -17.80 -16.60
C ALA A 383 33.87 -19.06 -16.97
N SER A 384 32.89 -19.42 -16.13
CA SER A 384 32.04 -20.58 -16.36
C SER A 384 31.43 -20.46 -17.77
N VAL A 385 31.63 -21.45 -18.63
CA VAL A 385 31.03 -21.53 -19.97
C VAL A 385 29.51 -21.38 -19.92
N ALA A 386 28.87 -21.78 -18.81
CA ALA A 386 27.45 -21.58 -18.54
C ALA A 386 27.08 -20.10 -18.26
N GLY A 387 28.00 -19.30 -17.67
CA GLY A 387 27.80 -17.85 -17.46
C GLY A 387 27.80 -17.10 -18.78
N THR A 388 28.75 -17.39 -19.64
CA THR A 388 28.88 -16.77 -20.96
C THR A 388 27.72 -17.12 -21.90
N ALA A 389 27.16 -18.32 -21.83
CA ALA A 389 25.97 -18.70 -22.60
C ALA A 389 24.70 -17.97 -22.17
N LEU A 390 24.51 -17.76 -20.89
CA LEU A 390 23.36 -16.96 -20.35
C LEU A 390 23.54 -15.48 -20.71
N GLU A 391 24.72 -14.93 -20.54
CA GLU A 391 25.04 -13.53 -20.92
C GLU A 391 24.76 -13.28 -22.39
N ALA A 392 25.20 -14.17 -23.27
CA ALA A 392 24.92 -14.09 -24.70
C ALA A 392 23.42 -14.21 -25.05
N ARG A 393 22.61 -14.92 -24.22
CA ARG A 393 21.16 -14.97 -24.39
C ARG A 393 20.52 -13.66 -23.97
N ILE A 394 20.94 -13.08 -22.83
CA ILE A 394 20.45 -11.80 -22.32
C ILE A 394 20.78 -10.69 -23.30
N GLU A 395 22.03 -10.65 -23.81
CA GLU A 395 22.46 -9.67 -24.82
C GLU A 395 21.61 -9.77 -26.10
N ARG A 396 21.37 -10.99 -26.61
CA ARG A 396 20.48 -11.21 -27.77
C ARG A 396 19.04 -10.78 -27.49
N GLY A 397 18.51 -11.07 -26.32
CA GLY A 397 17.18 -10.64 -25.92
C GLY A 397 17.07 -9.11 -25.85
N CYS A 398 18.05 -8.47 -25.24
CA CYS A 398 18.12 -7.01 -25.14
C CYS A 398 18.26 -6.37 -26.53
N ASP A 399 19.12 -6.93 -27.40
CA ASP A 399 19.26 -6.46 -28.78
C ASP A 399 17.96 -6.60 -29.59
N PHE A 400 17.23 -7.70 -29.43
CA PHE A 400 15.89 -7.88 -30.00
C PHE A 400 14.93 -6.80 -29.53
N ILE A 401 14.86 -6.52 -28.21
CA ILE A 401 14.00 -5.48 -27.62
C ILE A 401 14.35 -4.11 -28.21
N LEU A 402 15.62 -3.76 -28.29
CA LEU A 402 16.08 -2.48 -28.80
C LEU A 402 15.80 -2.29 -30.30
N ARG A 403 15.91 -3.38 -31.09
CA ARG A 403 15.54 -3.35 -32.53
C ARG A 403 14.04 -3.21 -32.74
N HIS A 404 13.22 -3.82 -31.88
CA HIS A 404 11.76 -3.82 -32.00
C HIS A 404 11.10 -2.89 -30.97
N ARG A 405 11.80 -1.82 -30.53
CA ARG A 405 11.33 -0.91 -29.46
C ARG A 405 9.97 -0.27 -29.74
N ILE A 406 9.65 0.03 -31.01
CA ILE A 406 8.37 0.66 -31.38
C ILE A 406 7.21 -0.32 -31.22
N PRO A 407 7.17 -1.52 -31.87
CA PRO A 407 6.08 -2.45 -31.71
C PRO A 407 5.93 -2.95 -30.27
N ILE A 408 7.04 -3.18 -29.55
CA ILE A 408 7.00 -3.59 -28.15
C ILE A 408 6.39 -2.49 -27.27
N GLY A 409 6.86 -1.25 -27.41
CA GLY A 409 6.30 -0.10 -26.70
C GLY A 409 4.82 0.12 -27.03
N ALA A 410 4.42 -0.03 -28.29
CA ALA A 410 3.02 0.06 -28.72
C ALA A 410 2.16 -1.05 -28.10
N THR A 411 2.66 -2.26 -27.98
CA THR A 411 1.95 -3.38 -27.31
C THR A 411 1.72 -3.06 -25.83
N PHE A 412 2.74 -2.60 -25.10
CA PHE A 412 2.57 -2.18 -23.72
C PHE A 412 1.61 -1.01 -23.57
N ALA A 413 1.68 -0.02 -24.47
CA ALA A 413 0.74 1.10 -24.49
C ALA A 413 -0.70 0.63 -24.75
N ALA A 414 -0.91 -0.28 -25.72
CA ALA A 414 -2.22 -0.85 -26.02
C ALA A 414 -2.79 -1.66 -24.84
N LEU A 415 -1.97 -2.48 -24.18
CA LEU A 415 -2.37 -3.21 -22.98
C LEU A 415 -2.72 -2.25 -21.83
N THR A 416 -1.94 -1.18 -21.64
CA THR A 416 -2.22 -0.17 -20.63
C THR A 416 -3.54 0.54 -20.90
N VAL A 417 -3.81 0.93 -22.16
CA VAL A 417 -5.07 1.56 -22.56
C VAL A 417 -6.25 0.60 -22.38
N ALA A 418 -6.10 -0.67 -22.78
CA ALA A 418 -7.14 -1.69 -22.56
C ALA A 418 -7.42 -1.89 -21.06
N SER A 419 -6.38 -1.85 -20.22
CA SER A 419 -6.52 -1.98 -18.77
C SER A 419 -7.19 -0.75 -18.13
N LEU A 420 -7.02 0.45 -18.67
CA LEU A 420 -7.76 1.64 -18.23
C LEU A 420 -9.27 1.48 -18.46
N TRP A 421 -9.66 0.80 -19.52
CA TRP A 421 -11.08 0.46 -19.74
C TRP A 421 -11.59 -0.56 -18.73
N GLY A 422 -10.80 -1.59 -18.40
CA GLY A 422 -11.09 -2.51 -17.31
C GLY A 422 -11.20 -1.79 -15.95
N TRP A 423 -10.32 -0.83 -15.66
CA TRP A 423 -10.38 -0.03 -14.44
C TRP A 423 -11.72 0.71 -14.28
N TYR A 424 -12.27 1.27 -15.35
CA TYR A 424 -13.58 1.92 -15.31
C TYR A 424 -14.72 0.98 -14.86
N SER A 425 -14.55 -0.32 -15.04
CA SER A 425 -15.51 -1.35 -14.61
C SER A 425 -15.34 -1.79 -13.16
N VAL A 426 -14.28 -1.37 -12.47
CA VAL A 426 -14.02 -1.75 -11.06
C VAL A 426 -15.08 -1.13 -10.17
N LYS A 427 -15.83 -1.98 -9.47
CA LYS A 427 -16.81 -1.54 -8.48
C LYS A 427 -16.11 -1.27 -7.16
N VAL A 428 -16.49 -0.19 -6.50
CA VAL A 428 -16.14 0.02 -5.10
C VAL A 428 -17.15 -0.76 -4.28
N ASP A 429 -16.70 -1.80 -3.60
CA ASP A 429 -17.59 -2.63 -2.80
C ASP A 429 -16.87 -3.19 -1.58
N THR A 430 -17.44 -2.92 -0.42
CA THR A 430 -17.00 -3.42 0.86
C THR A 430 -18.10 -4.29 1.43
N ASP A 431 -18.04 -5.56 1.15
CA ASP A 431 -18.94 -6.57 1.70
C ASP A 431 -18.20 -7.38 2.77
N PHE A 432 -18.51 -7.13 4.04
CA PHE A 432 -17.90 -7.85 5.15
C PHE A 432 -18.23 -9.33 5.19
N VAL A 433 -19.37 -9.74 4.63
CA VAL A 433 -19.75 -11.16 4.57
C VAL A 433 -18.88 -11.89 3.55
N SER A 434 -18.55 -11.22 2.45
CA SER A 434 -17.64 -11.75 1.43
C SER A 434 -16.18 -11.86 1.90
N TYR A 435 -15.83 -11.23 3.02
CA TYR A 435 -14.50 -11.38 3.62
C TYR A 435 -14.25 -12.77 4.17
N PHE A 436 -15.30 -13.52 4.43
CA PHE A 436 -15.24 -14.92 4.85
C PHE A 436 -15.37 -15.87 3.64
N PRO A 437 -14.59 -16.96 3.60
CA PRO A 437 -14.75 -17.99 2.57
C PRO A 437 -16.17 -18.53 2.51
N GLU A 438 -16.63 -18.97 1.32
CA GLU A 438 -17.96 -19.55 1.14
C GLU A 438 -18.23 -20.78 2.02
N SER A 439 -17.18 -21.53 2.32
CA SER A 439 -17.22 -22.69 3.22
C SER A 439 -17.31 -22.31 4.71
N SER A 440 -17.17 -21.04 5.08
CA SER A 440 -17.16 -20.65 6.49
C SER A 440 -18.57 -20.76 7.10
N PRO A 441 -18.68 -21.27 8.34
CA PRO A 441 -19.98 -21.41 9.02
C PRO A 441 -20.71 -20.07 9.17
N ILE A 442 -19.97 -18.97 9.39
CA ILE A 442 -20.56 -17.63 9.57
C ILE A 442 -21.25 -17.15 8.29
N ARG A 443 -20.62 -17.31 7.12
CA ARG A 443 -21.20 -16.93 5.83
C ARG A 443 -22.44 -17.76 5.51
N GLN A 444 -22.38 -19.07 5.77
CA GLN A 444 -23.52 -19.97 5.57
C GLN A 444 -24.70 -19.61 6.47
N ARG A 445 -24.44 -19.30 7.75
CA ARG A 445 -25.48 -18.89 8.71
C ARG A 445 -26.12 -17.55 8.30
N MET A 446 -25.33 -16.57 7.82
CA MET A 446 -25.89 -15.30 7.33
C MET A 446 -26.81 -15.53 6.14
N GLN A 447 -26.38 -16.30 5.15
CA GLN A 447 -27.20 -16.66 3.99
C GLN A 447 -28.48 -17.42 4.39
N ASP A 448 -28.40 -18.23 5.45
CA ASP A 448 -29.56 -18.95 5.95
C ASP A 448 -30.60 -17.99 6.60
N VAL A 449 -30.12 -17.02 7.38
CA VAL A 449 -30.98 -15.95 7.92
C VAL A 449 -31.62 -15.11 6.81
N ASP A 450 -30.83 -14.74 5.80
CA ASP A 450 -31.32 -13.95 4.64
C ASP A 450 -32.41 -14.66 3.85
N ARG A 451 -32.31 -15.98 3.75
CA ARG A 451 -33.34 -16.80 3.05
C ARG A 451 -34.57 -17.07 3.92
N THR A 452 -34.43 -17.10 5.21
CA THR A 452 -35.47 -17.54 6.14
C THR A 452 -36.27 -16.37 6.74
N LEU A 453 -35.61 -15.23 6.92
CA LEU A 453 -36.15 -14.04 7.54
C LEU A 453 -35.86 -12.78 6.71
N ALA A 454 -36.12 -11.62 7.26
CA ALA A 454 -35.97 -10.32 6.59
C ALA A 454 -34.51 -9.82 6.44
N GLY A 455 -33.51 -10.67 6.66
CA GLY A 455 -32.10 -10.29 6.58
C GLY A 455 -31.40 -10.21 7.94
N ALA A 456 -30.06 -10.29 7.89
CA ALA A 456 -29.22 -10.31 9.10
C ALA A 456 -28.72 -8.92 9.51
N SER A 457 -28.92 -7.89 8.69
CA SER A 457 -28.45 -6.52 8.91
C SER A 457 -29.63 -5.57 9.10
N ALA A 458 -29.37 -4.42 9.76
CA ALA A 458 -30.37 -3.38 9.96
C ALA A 458 -29.77 -1.98 9.81
N PHE A 459 -30.64 -1.00 9.49
CA PHE A 459 -30.36 0.42 9.60
C PHE A 459 -31.64 1.17 9.97
N PHE A 460 -31.50 2.42 10.35
CA PHE A 460 -32.58 3.30 10.74
C PHE A 460 -32.89 4.32 9.63
N VAL A 461 -34.19 4.61 9.46
CA VAL A 461 -34.65 5.79 8.72
C VAL A 461 -35.42 6.67 9.68
N VAL A 462 -34.84 7.81 10.02
CA VAL A 462 -35.42 8.77 10.96
C VAL A 462 -36.19 9.81 10.18
N VAL A 463 -37.42 10.04 10.60
CA VAL A 463 -38.36 11.06 10.09
C VAL A 463 -38.50 12.13 11.16
N ASP A 464 -37.90 13.30 11.00
CA ASP A 464 -38.00 14.44 11.90
C ASP A 464 -39.00 15.45 11.38
N THR A 465 -40.03 15.74 12.19
CA THR A 465 -41.11 16.69 11.89
C THR A 465 -40.76 18.13 12.25
N GLY A 466 -39.67 18.34 12.99
CA GLY A 466 -39.25 19.64 13.48
C GLY A 466 -40.17 20.26 14.55
N ARG A 467 -41.25 19.56 14.97
CA ARG A 467 -42.26 20.06 15.94
C ARG A 467 -42.69 18.98 16.92
N ASP A 468 -42.94 19.38 18.16
CA ASP A 468 -43.37 18.46 19.20
C ASP A 468 -44.73 17.86 18.83
N ASN A 469 -44.95 16.59 19.15
CA ASN A 469 -46.11 15.79 18.77
C ASN A 469 -46.38 15.69 17.26
N GLY A 470 -45.45 16.09 16.42
CA GLY A 470 -45.60 16.05 14.97
C GLY A 470 -45.70 14.62 14.37
N VAL A 471 -45.20 13.64 15.08
CA VAL A 471 -45.34 12.22 14.70
C VAL A 471 -46.78 11.73 14.89
N ALA A 472 -47.51 12.25 15.84
CA ALA A 472 -48.91 11.91 16.09
C ALA A 472 -49.88 12.46 15.03
N ASP A 473 -49.42 13.32 14.12
CA ASP A 473 -50.19 13.81 12.97
C ASP A 473 -50.48 12.66 11.99
N PRO A 474 -51.73 12.33 11.66
CA PRO A 474 -52.10 11.33 10.69
C PRO A 474 -51.41 11.48 9.32
N ALA A 475 -51.18 12.73 8.89
CA ALA A 475 -50.49 13.01 7.63
C ALA A 475 -49.00 12.55 7.69
N THR A 476 -48.33 12.80 8.83
CA THR A 476 -46.95 12.30 9.06
C THR A 476 -46.91 10.77 9.10
N MET A 477 -47.85 10.15 9.84
CA MET A 477 -47.91 8.67 9.90
C MET A 477 -48.18 8.03 8.55
N LYS A 478 -49.03 8.63 7.70
CA LYS A 478 -49.25 8.15 6.32
C LYS A 478 -47.99 8.29 5.47
N GLN A 479 -47.16 9.33 5.65
CA GLN A 479 -45.88 9.45 4.97
C GLN A 479 -44.89 8.39 5.47
N ILE A 480 -44.81 8.09 6.75
CA ILE A 480 -44.01 7.01 7.33
C ILE A 480 -44.44 5.66 6.74
N ALA A 481 -45.76 5.38 6.69
CA ALA A 481 -46.30 4.17 6.04
C ALA A 481 -45.91 4.07 4.56
N GLY A 482 -45.94 5.20 3.84
CA GLY A 482 -45.53 5.23 2.42
C GLY A 482 -44.02 4.96 2.24
N ILE A 483 -43.17 5.49 3.13
CA ILE A 483 -41.74 5.20 3.14
C ILE A 483 -41.48 3.71 3.41
N GLN A 484 -42.17 3.12 4.39
CA GLN A 484 -42.06 1.68 4.68
C GLN A 484 -42.48 0.82 3.47
N GLN A 485 -43.62 1.15 2.86
CA GLN A 485 -44.12 0.42 1.68
C GLN A 485 -43.15 0.51 0.50
N PHE A 486 -42.56 1.71 0.28
CA PHE A 486 -41.54 1.90 -0.76
C PHE A 486 -40.30 1.05 -0.45
N LEU A 487 -39.77 1.14 0.78
CA LEU A 487 -38.59 0.38 1.18
C LEU A 487 -38.77 -1.13 0.99
N GLU A 488 -39.91 -1.68 1.40
CA GLU A 488 -40.23 -3.10 1.24
C GLU A 488 -40.39 -3.52 -0.23
N SER A 489 -40.53 -2.58 -1.17
CA SER A 489 -40.52 -2.84 -2.62
C SER A 489 -39.09 -2.88 -3.20
N VAL A 490 -38.09 -2.43 -2.45
CA VAL A 490 -36.70 -2.41 -2.91
C VAL A 490 -36.08 -3.80 -2.72
N PRO A 491 -35.52 -4.40 -3.78
CA PRO A 491 -34.87 -5.71 -3.68
C PRO A 491 -33.77 -5.73 -2.62
N GLY A 492 -33.77 -6.74 -1.76
CA GLY A 492 -32.82 -6.90 -0.66
C GLY A 492 -33.25 -6.23 0.65
N ILE A 493 -34.29 -5.43 0.66
CA ILE A 493 -34.95 -4.97 1.90
C ILE A 493 -36.06 -5.99 2.23
N GLY A 494 -35.92 -6.60 3.41
CA GLY A 494 -36.83 -7.69 3.81
C GLY A 494 -38.03 -7.22 4.59
N LYS A 495 -37.84 -6.36 5.59
CA LYS A 495 -38.90 -5.90 6.51
C LYS A 495 -38.61 -4.54 7.08
N THR A 496 -39.64 -3.74 7.24
CA THR A 496 -39.60 -2.47 8.00
C THR A 496 -40.55 -2.54 9.18
N VAL A 497 -40.14 -1.94 10.28
CA VAL A 497 -40.97 -1.81 11.50
C VAL A 497 -40.90 -0.39 12.02
N SER A 498 -42.04 0.21 12.27
CA SER A 498 -42.16 1.56 12.87
C SER A 498 -43.33 1.62 13.84
N ILE A 499 -43.54 2.78 14.46
CA ILE A 499 -44.71 3.05 15.28
C ILE A 499 -46.01 2.85 14.50
N VAL A 500 -46.00 3.08 13.18
CA VAL A 500 -47.22 2.95 12.35
C VAL A 500 -47.75 1.52 12.34
N ASP A 501 -46.89 0.51 12.39
CA ASP A 501 -47.30 -0.90 12.42
C ASP A 501 -48.11 -1.20 13.68
N TYR A 502 -47.70 -0.68 14.81
CA TYR A 502 -48.39 -0.84 16.11
C TYR A 502 -49.69 -0.04 16.17
N VAL A 503 -49.67 1.23 15.74
CA VAL A 503 -50.90 2.09 15.70
C VAL A 503 -51.93 1.50 14.76
N SER A 504 -51.49 0.96 13.58
CA SER A 504 -52.37 0.31 12.62
C SER A 504 -52.99 -0.96 13.21
N GLN A 505 -52.17 -1.80 13.85
CA GLN A 505 -52.68 -3.02 14.46
C GLN A 505 -53.69 -2.73 15.56
N LEU A 506 -53.38 -1.75 16.39
CA LEU A 506 -54.30 -1.29 17.44
C LEU A 506 -55.64 -0.78 16.86
N HIS A 507 -55.56 0.05 15.82
CA HIS A 507 -56.69 0.63 15.15
C HIS A 507 -57.63 -0.43 14.52
N LEU A 508 -57.00 -1.38 13.79
CA LEU A 508 -57.73 -2.48 13.17
C LEU A 508 -58.38 -3.40 14.21
N THR A 509 -57.70 -3.64 15.34
CA THR A 509 -58.27 -4.45 16.43
C THR A 509 -59.48 -3.75 17.10
N PHE A 510 -59.42 -2.44 17.30
CA PHE A 510 -60.53 -1.68 17.87
C PHE A 510 -61.78 -1.58 16.92
N THR A 511 -61.51 -1.39 15.64
CA THR A 511 -62.57 -1.16 14.67
C THR A 511 -63.17 -2.46 14.15
N GLY A 512 -62.51 -3.61 14.36
CA GLY A 512 -62.95 -4.90 13.83
C GLY A 512 -63.05 -4.95 12.29
N ALA A 513 -62.59 -3.90 11.64
CA ALA A 513 -62.66 -3.77 10.18
C ALA A 513 -61.53 -4.52 9.48
N PRO A 514 -61.80 -5.27 8.42
CA PRO A 514 -60.78 -5.81 7.56
C PRO A 514 -60.06 -4.63 6.86
N GLY A 515 -58.82 -4.34 7.27
CA GLY A 515 -58.04 -3.22 6.75
C GLY A 515 -56.76 -3.71 6.08
N ALA A 516 -56.22 -2.87 5.20
CA ALA A 516 -54.90 -3.08 4.70
C ALA A 516 -53.81 -2.89 5.82
N PRO A 517 -52.68 -3.59 5.77
CA PRO A 517 -51.57 -3.31 6.66
C PRO A 517 -51.23 -1.82 6.63
N ARG A 518 -50.89 -1.25 7.82
CA ARG A 518 -50.53 0.18 7.98
C ARG A 518 -51.67 1.15 7.71
N THR A 519 -52.91 0.77 8.04
CA THR A 519 -54.06 1.67 8.04
C THR A 519 -53.88 2.68 9.20
N VAL A 520 -53.78 3.96 8.88
CA VAL A 520 -53.60 5.04 9.85
C VAL A 520 -54.95 5.69 10.14
N PRO A 521 -55.33 5.92 11.44
CA PRO A 521 -56.53 6.69 11.79
C PRO A 521 -56.51 8.10 11.19
N ASP A 522 -57.64 8.63 10.79
CA ASP A 522 -57.73 9.99 10.21
C ASP A 522 -57.75 11.07 11.28
N SER A 523 -58.10 10.76 12.55
CA SER A 523 -58.15 11.71 13.66
C SER A 523 -56.84 11.71 14.45
N PRO A 524 -56.19 12.89 14.69
CA PRO A 524 -55.06 13.05 15.58
C PRO A 524 -55.33 12.58 17.02
N ASP A 525 -56.54 12.79 17.51
CA ASP A 525 -56.92 12.37 18.86
C ASP A 525 -56.93 10.85 19.03
N VAL A 526 -57.39 10.15 17.98
CA VAL A 526 -57.36 8.67 17.95
C VAL A 526 -55.94 8.14 17.90
N VAL A 527 -55.06 8.76 17.12
CA VAL A 527 -53.65 8.40 17.09
C VAL A 527 -53.02 8.63 18.47
N ALA A 528 -53.28 9.77 19.09
CA ALA A 528 -52.76 10.08 20.44
C ALA A 528 -53.26 9.09 21.49
N GLN A 529 -54.54 8.71 21.43
CA GLN A 529 -55.12 7.67 22.32
C GLN A 529 -54.42 6.31 22.11
N HIS A 530 -54.17 5.92 20.87
CA HIS A 530 -53.46 4.67 20.58
C HIS A 530 -52.04 4.68 21.12
N LEU A 531 -51.33 5.80 20.99
CA LEU A 531 -49.98 5.95 21.54
C LEU A 531 -49.94 5.90 23.06
N LEU A 532 -51.00 6.40 23.75
CA LEU A 532 -51.11 6.34 25.22
C LEU A 532 -51.37 4.91 25.73
N LEU A 533 -51.96 4.05 24.94
CA LEU A 533 -52.24 2.66 25.31
C LEU A 533 -51.00 1.76 25.22
N MET A 534 -49.96 2.21 24.51
CA MET A 534 -48.74 1.43 24.29
C MET A 534 -47.76 1.62 25.43
N ASP A 535 -46.97 0.58 25.76
CA ASP A 535 -45.90 0.70 26.75
C ASP A 535 -44.83 1.71 26.26
N ARG A 536 -44.40 2.57 27.17
CA ARG A 536 -43.38 3.60 26.89
C ARG A 536 -42.05 3.00 26.48
N ALA A 537 -41.67 1.88 27.06
CA ALA A 537 -40.40 1.22 26.67
C ALA A 537 -40.44 0.69 25.23
N GLN A 538 -41.63 0.30 24.73
CA GLN A 538 -41.78 -0.13 23.34
C GLN A 538 -41.89 1.05 22.37
N THR A 539 -42.56 2.14 22.76
CA THR A 539 -42.68 3.33 21.89
C THR A 539 -41.40 4.12 21.79
N ALA A 540 -40.54 4.14 22.81
CA ALA A 540 -39.26 4.87 22.82
C ALA A 540 -38.28 4.38 21.73
N ARG A 541 -38.48 3.20 21.16
CA ARG A 541 -37.67 2.72 20.04
C ARG A 541 -38.00 3.37 18.69
N PHE A 542 -39.23 3.83 18.58
CA PHE A 542 -39.82 4.34 17.34
C PHE A 542 -40.15 5.82 17.39
N ILE A 543 -40.31 6.40 18.59
CA ILE A 543 -40.65 7.80 18.75
C ILE A 543 -39.80 8.38 19.89
N ASP A 544 -39.20 9.53 19.67
CA ASP A 544 -38.54 10.30 20.72
C ASP A 544 -39.54 10.94 21.68
N LEU A 545 -39.07 11.32 22.84
CA LEU A 545 -39.82 12.18 23.76
C LEU A 545 -39.45 13.64 23.44
N PRO A 546 -40.18 14.40 22.69
CA PRO A 546 -41.62 14.72 22.73
C PRO A 546 -42.39 14.32 21.44
N ALA A 547 -42.17 13.21 20.85
CA ALA A 547 -42.81 12.74 19.61
C ALA A 547 -42.57 13.65 18.40
N ARG A 548 -41.37 14.19 18.34
CA ARG A 548 -40.88 15.05 17.25
C ARG A 548 -40.33 14.21 16.09
N SER A 549 -39.62 13.14 16.42
CA SER A 549 -38.97 12.27 15.47
C SER A 549 -39.46 10.84 15.58
N ALA A 550 -39.66 10.18 14.41
CA ALA A 550 -39.98 8.77 14.34
C ALA A 550 -38.85 8.01 13.69
N ASN A 551 -38.60 6.77 14.17
CA ASN A 551 -37.63 5.86 13.64
C ASN A 551 -38.32 4.70 12.91
N ILE A 552 -37.82 4.35 11.71
CA ILE A 552 -38.17 3.15 10.96
C ILE A 552 -36.97 2.22 11.04
N LEU A 553 -37.14 1.09 11.70
CA LEU A 553 -36.12 0.02 11.67
C LEU A 553 -36.26 -0.74 10.35
N VAL A 554 -35.23 -0.75 9.55
CA VAL A 554 -35.17 -1.41 8.24
C VAL A 554 -34.24 -2.61 8.32
N ARG A 555 -34.78 -3.82 8.13
CA ARG A 555 -33.99 -5.05 8.04
C ARG A 555 -33.73 -5.41 6.60
N HIS A 556 -32.51 -5.84 6.27
CA HIS A 556 -32.06 -6.08 4.92
C HIS A 556 -31.02 -7.19 4.82
N SER A 557 -30.91 -7.77 3.63
CA SER A 557 -29.88 -8.73 3.22
C SER A 557 -28.81 -8.13 2.32
N LEU A 558 -28.82 -6.79 2.14
CA LEU A 558 -27.82 -6.07 1.35
C LEU A 558 -26.49 -6.08 2.10
N THR A 559 -25.52 -6.87 1.65
CA THR A 559 -24.22 -7.01 2.32
C THR A 559 -23.14 -6.12 1.67
N GLY A 560 -23.29 -5.85 0.37
CA GLY A 560 -22.38 -5.01 -0.40
C GLY A 560 -22.67 -3.50 -0.25
N SER A 561 -21.60 -2.71 -0.16
CA SER A 561 -21.71 -1.24 -0.06
C SER A 561 -22.34 -0.63 -1.31
N TRP A 562 -22.11 -1.22 -2.48
CA TRP A 562 -22.70 -0.76 -3.75
C TRP A 562 -24.23 -0.94 -3.79
N GLU A 563 -24.73 -2.10 -3.34
CA GLU A 563 -26.16 -2.40 -3.29
C GLU A 563 -26.88 -1.50 -2.29
N LEU A 564 -26.33 -1.34 -1.09
CA LEU A 564 -26.88 -0.47 -0.06
C LEU A 564 -26.91 1.01 -0.53
N SER A 565 -25.85 1.51 -1.14
CA SER A 565 -25.81 2.86 -1.71
C SER A 565 -26.90 3.06 -2.77
N ARG A 566 -27.18 2.04 -3.58
CA ARG A 566 -28.25 2.08 -4.58
C ARG A 566 -29.61 2.20 -3.91
N ALA A 567 -29.88 1.37 -2.89
CA ALA A 567 -31.12 1.40 -2.14
C ALA A 567 -31.36 2.75 -1.45
N LEU A 568 -30.32 3.32 -0.83
CA LEU A 568 -30.38 4.64 -0.18
C LEU A 568 -30.65 5.77 -1.18
N ARG A 569 -30.01 5.77 -2.35
CA ARG A 569 -30.31 6.75 -3.41
C ARG A 569 -31.76 6.64 -3.92
N GLN A 570 -32.31 5.45 -4.02
CA GLN A 570 -33.71 5.23 -4.40
C GLN A 570 -34.64 5.79 -3.32
N LEU A 571 -34.30 5.60 -2.04
CA LEU A 571 -35.05 6.20 -0.92
C LEU A 571 -35.02 7.73 -0.98
N GLU A 572 -33.85 8.34 -1.17
CA GLU A 572 -33.69 9.79 -1.30
C GLU A 572 -34.54 10.34 -2.46
N GLN A 573 -34.57 9.67 -3.59
CA GLN A 573 -35.39 10.05 -4.74
C GLN A 573 -36.89 9.94 -4.42
N TYR A 574 -37.33 8.87 -3.76
CA TYR A 574 -38.71 8.70 -3.32
C TYR A 574 -39.13 9.80 -2.34
N VAL A 575 -38.31 10.09 -1.34
CA VAL A 575 -38.53 11.14 -0.34
C VAL A 575 -38.65 12.51 -1.01
N ALA A 576 -37.76 12.87 -1.91
CA ALA A 576 -37.78 14.14 -2.63
C ALA A 576 -39.07 14.35 -3.45
N GLN A 577 -39.67 13.25 -3.96
CA GLN A 577 -40.88 13.29 -4.78
C GLN A 577 -42.19 13.25 -3.97
N ASN A 578 -42.23 12.44 -2.91
CA ASN A 578 -43.47 12.04 -2.26
C ASN A 578 -43.61 12.55 -0.83
N VAL A 579 -42.56 12.98 -0.14
CA VAL A 579 -42.59 13.39 1.26
C VAL A 579 -42.50 14.89 1.38
N ARG A 580 -43.31 15.49 2.26
CA ARG A 580 -43.41 16.95 2.42
C ARG A 580 -43.43 17.36 3.91
N GLY A 581 -42.75 18.43 4.22
CA GLY A 581 -42.85 19.05 5.56
C GLY A 581 -42.11 18.31 6.67
N VAL A 582 -41.39 17.28 6.38
CA VAL A 582 -40.53 16.50 7.31
C VAL A 582 -39.17 16.28 6.72
N GLN A 583 -38.18 16.11 7.60
CA GLN A 583 -36.83 15.70 7.18
C GLN A 583 -36.66 14.20 7.35
N VAL A 584 -36.11 13.54 6.33
CA VAL A 584 -35.87 12.08 6.35
C VAL A 584 -34.38 11.83 6.17
N GLN A 585 -33.79 11.14 7.11
CA GLN A 585 -32.37 10.82 7.08
C GLN A 585 -32.12 9.38 7.54
N SER A 586 -31.23 8.70 6.84
CA SER A 586 -30.84 7.32 7.18
C SER A 586 -29.62 7.30 8.08
N ALA A 587 -29.61 6.40 9.08
CA ALA A 587 -28.50 6.19 10.02
C ALA A 587 -28.35 4.70 10.30
N GLY A 588 -27.11 4.24 10.46
CA GLY A 588 -26.83 2.84 10.77
C GLY A 588 -25.36 2.50 10.59
N GLN A 589 -24.91 1.47 11.27
CA GLN A 589 -23.54 0.97 11.15
C GLN A 589 -23.20 0.56 9.71
N ALA A 590 -24.14 -0.11 9.03
CA ALA A 590 -23.99 -0.50 7.63
C ALA A 590 -23.82 0.72 6.71
N ILE A 591 -24.50 1.83 6.99
CA ILE A 591 -24.40 3.08 6.22
C ILE A 591 -23.03 3.74 6.43
N LEU A 592 -22.54 3.79 7.67
CA LEU A 592 -21.21 4.32 7.98
C LEU A 592 -20.11 3.52 7.27
N THR A 593 -20.22 2.19 7.30
CA THR A 593 -19.31 1.30 6.58
C THR A 593 -19.34 1.52 5.07
N ASN A 594 -20.53 1.74 4.51
CA ASN A 594 -20.70 2.05 3.11
C ASN A 594 -20.03 3.37 2.72
N ARG A 595 -20.22 4.43 3.51
CA ARG A 595 -19.51 5.70 3.30
C ARG A 595 -17.99 5.54 3.38
N ALA A 596 -17.51 4.73 4.32
CA ALA A 596 -16.09 4.42 4.42
C ALA A 596 -15.53 3.78 3.14
N ALA A 597 -16.31 2.92 2.48
CA ALA A 597 -15.92 2.34 1.19
C ALA A 597 -15.77 3.39 0.08
N ASP A 598 -16.69 4.36 0.00
CA ASP A 598 -16.59 5.47 -0.95
C ASP A 598 -15.33 6.33 -0.69
N TYR A 599 -15.04 6.63 0.57
CA TYR A 599 -13.81 7.34 0.96
C TYR A 599 -12.55 6.53 0.63
N MET A 600 -12.56 5.20 0.78
CA MET A 600 -11.42 4.35 0.41
C MET A 600 -11.07 4.47 -1.08
N ALA A 601 -12.07 4.53 -1.95
CA ALA A 601 -11.84 4.69 -3.39
C ALA A 601 -11.13 6.00 -3.69
N VAL A 602 -11.63 7.12 -3.16
CA VAL A 602 -11.04 8.45 -3.35
C VAL A 602 -9.63 8.50 -2.75
N ASN A 603 -9.46 8.00 -1.53
CA ASN A 603 -8.16 7.99 -0.85
C ASN A 603 -7.14 7.09 -1.54
N SER A 604 -7.56 5.99 -2.16
CA SER A 604 -6.64 5.12 -2.92
C SER A 604 -6.06 5.86 -4.12
N VAL A 605 -6.88 6.61 -4.87
CA VAL A 605 -6.44 7.39 -6.02
C VAL A 605 -5.54 8.55 -5.58
N THR A 606 -5.92 9.28 -4.53
CA THR A 606 -5.14 10.41 -4.02
C THR A 606 -3.81 9.96 -3.41
N SER A 607 -3.79 8.90 -2.60
CA SER A 607 -2.56 8.33 -2.04
C SER A 607 -1.61 7.83 -3.14
N PHE A 608 -2.16 7.18 -4.18
CA PHE A 608 -1.40 6.77 -5.35
C PHE A 608 -0.77 7.96 -6.07
N ALA A 609 -1.54 9.05 -6.29
CA ALA A 609 -1.03 10.27 -6.91
C ALA A 609 0.07 10.93 -6.06
N TYR A 610 -0.10 11.01 -4.73
CA TYR A 610 0.94 11.51 -3.83
C TYR A 610 2.19 10.64 -3.87
N THR A 611 2.04 9.32 -3.85
CA THR A 611 3.17 8.38 -3.95
C THR A 611 3.95 8.61 -5.24
N LEU A 612 3.25 8.72 -6.39
CA LEU A 612 3.89 9.01 -7.67
C LEU A 612 4.60 10.36 -7.67
N ALA A 613 4.00 11.39 -7.11
CA ALA A 613 4.59 12.73 -7.03
C ALA A 613 5.87 12.71 -6.18
N VAL A 614 5.83 12.08 -4.99
CA VAL A 614 6.99 11.97 -4.09
C VAL A 614 8.12 11.17 -4.74
N ILE A 615 7.82 10.01 -5.30
CA ILE A 615 8.82 9.16 -5.97
C ILE A 615 9.38 9.88 -7.21
N GLY A 616 8.52 10.52 -8.01
CA GLY A 616 8.95 11.31 -9.16
C GLY A 616 9.87 12.45 -8.79
N LEU A 617 9.63 13.12 -7.66
CA LEU A 617 10.51 14.16 -7.11
C LEU A 617 11.86 13.58 -6.69
N ILE A 618 11.85 12.46 -5.97
CA ILE A 618 13.08 11.80 -5.51
C ILE A 618 13.92 11.34 -6.73
N HIS A 619 13.29 10.69 -7.70
CA HIS A 619 13.97 10.26 -8.94
C HIS A 619 14.47 11.46 -9.75
N SER A 620 13.68 12.53 -9.86
CA SER A 620 14.12 13.76 -10.54
C SER A 620 15.34 14.36 -9.86
N ALA A 621 15.39 14.36 -8.53
CA ALA A 621 16.54 14.80 -7.76
C ALA A 621 17.73 13.83 -7.91
N LEU A 622 17.49 12.51 -7.85
CA LEU A 622 18.54 11.48 -8.00
C LEU A 622 19.20 11.53 -9.38
N PHE A 623 18.39 11.64 -10.43
CA PHE A 623 18.89 11.69 -11.82
C PHE A 623 19.20 13.11 -12.29
N MET A 624 19.06 14.10 -11.42
CA MET A 624 19.29 15.53 -11.75
C MET A 624 18.55 15.96 -13.04
N SER A 625 17.41 15.37 -13.31
CA SER A 625 16.63 15.57 -14.52
C SER A 625 15.18 15.20 -14.30
N VAL A 626 14.27 16.16 -14.41
CA VAL A 626 12.83 15.94 -14.31
C VAL A 626 12.36 14.94 -15.37
N LYS A 627 12.86 15.07 -16.61
CA LYS A 627 12.54 14.15 -17.71
C LYS A 627 12.92 12.71 -17.36
N ALA A 628 14.14 12.49 -16.87
CA ALA A 628 14.61 11.16 -16.51
C ALA A 628 13.82 10.61 -15.29
N GLY A 629 13.55 11.46 -14.30
CA GLY A 629 12.75 11.10 -13.14
C GLY A 629 11.32 10.67 -13.52
N LEU A 630 10.65 11.40 -14.39
CA LEU A 630 9.30 11.05 -14.85
C LEU A 630 9.29 9.80 -15.74
N LEU A 631 10.26 9.66 -16.64
CA LEU A 631 10.37 8.45 -17.49
C LEU A 631 10.65 7.19 -16.67
N SER A 632 11.40 7.30 -15.57
CA SER A 632 11.67 6.16 -14.69
C SER A 632 10.46 5.66 -13.92
N LEU A 633 9.34 6.43 -13.88
CA LEU A 633 8.08 5.97 -13.27
C LEU A 633 7.29 5.04 -14.18
N ILE A 634 7.51 5.11 -15.51
CA ILE A 634 6.71 4.33 -16.47
C ILE A 634 6.75 2.83 -16.17
N PRO A 635 7.92 2.18 -15.97
CA PRO A 635 7.99 0.76 -15.67
C PRO A 635 7.25 0.36 -14.39
N ASN A 636 7.07 1.29 -13.45
CA ASN A 636 6.41 1.06 -12.17
C ASN A 636 4.89 1.31 -12.22
N VAL A 637 4.45 2.28 -13.02
CA VAL A 637 3.04 2.65 -13.16
C VAL A 637 2.28 1.65 -14.02
N VAL A 638 2.89 1.18 -15.11
CA VAL A 638 2.26 0.23 -16.04
C VAL A 638 1.75 -1.04 -15.33
N PRO A 639 2.52 -1.74 -14.50
CA PRO A 639 2.04 -2.92 -13.78
C PRO A 639 0.83 -2.66 -12.89
N VAL A 640 0.79 -1.49 -12.25
CA VAL A 640 -0.32 -1.09 -11.38
C VAL A 640 -1.60 -0.87 -12.22
N ILE A 641 -1.50 -0.17 -13.34
CA ILE A 641 -2.64 0.02 -14.25
C ILE A 641 -3.13 -1.33 -14.79
N LEU A 642 -2.21 -2.23 -15.14
CA LEU A 642 -2.55 -3.59 -15.57
C LEU A 642 -3.30 -4.35 -14.47
N SER A 643 -2.93 -4.20 -13.20
CA SER A 643 -3.62 -4.86 -12.09
C SER A 643 -5.06 -4.38 -11.91
N PHE A 644 -5.32 -3.08 -12.03
CA PHE A 644 -6.68 -2.54 -12.03
C PHE A 644 -7.50 -3.03 -13.23
N GLY A 645 -6.86 -3.17 -14.39
CA GLY A 645 -7.50 -3.80 -15.55
C GLY A 645 -7.93 -5.24 -15.28
N VAL A 646 -7.06 -6.03 -14.65
CA VAL A 646 -7.37 -7.41 -14.23
C VAL A 646 -8.48 -7.45 -13.19
N MET A 647 -8.49 -6.53 -12.22
CA MET A 647 -9.58 -6.41 -11.24
C MET A 647 -10.94 -6.22 -11.94
N GLY A 648 -11.02 -5.29 -12.90
CA GLY A 648 -12.26 -5.06 -13.65
C GLY A 648 -12.70 -6.24 -14.52
N LEU A 649 -11.75 -6.99 -15.09
CA LEU A 649 -12.05 -8.18 -15.91
C LEU A 649 -12.51 -9.39 -15.07
N LEU A 650 -12.03 -9.52 -13.85
CA LEU A 650 -12.34 -10.63 -12.93
C LEU A 650 -13.41 -10.28 -11.90
N ASP A 651 -14.08 -9.11 -12.03
CA ASP A 651 -15.04 -8.58 -11.06
C ASP A 651 -14.51 -8.55 -9.61
N ILE A 652 -13.18 -8.32 -9.44
CA ILE A 652 -12.57 -8.13 -8.12
C ILE A 652 -12.85 -6.70 -7.67
N PRO A 653 -13.61 -6.49 -6.58
CA PRO A 653 -13.97 -5.15 -6.16
C PRO A 653 -12.78 -4.40 -5.54
N LEU A 654 -12.86 -3.08 -5.57
CA LEU A 654 -12.01 -2.22 -4.77
C LEU A 654 -12.52 -2.27 -3.32
N SER A 655 -11.84 -3.05 -2.52
CA SER A 655 -12.08 -3.26 -1.09
C SER A 655 -10.91 -2.74 -0.27
N THR A 656 -10.99 -2.82 1.06
CA THR A 656 -9.91 -2.42 1.97
C THR A 656 -8.56 -3.08 1.64
N GLY A 657 -8.56 -4.37 1.30
CA GLY A 657 -7.35 -5.11 0.94
C GLY A 657 -6.80 -4.71 -0.43
N THR A 658 -7.68 -4.63 -1.45
CA THR A 658 -7.25 -4.34 -2.83
C THR A 658 -6.85 -2.88 -3.05
N ALA A 659 -7.39 -1.95 -2.26
CA ALA A 659 -7.03 -0.54 -2.29
C ALA A 659 -5.54 -0.28 -2.00
N MET A 660 -4.91 -1.14 -1.20
CA MET A 660 -3.51 -1.02 -0.82
C MET A 660 -2.55 -1.54 -1.90
N VAL A 661 -3.02 -2.38 -2.83
CA VAL A 661 -2.17 -3.03 -3.86
C VAL A 661 -1.35 -2.01 -4.64
N ALA A 662 -1.97 -0.90 -5.06
CA ALA A 662 -1.29 0.13 -5.83
C ALA A 662 -0.12 0.76 -5.09
N THR A 663 -0.32 1.14 -3.82
CA THR A 663 0.70 1.78 -2.99
C THR A 663 1.82 0.81 -2.63
N ILE A 664 1.47 -0.43 -2.27
CA ILE A 664 2.44 -1.51 -1.99
C ILE A 664 3.27 -1.80 -3.25
N ALA A 665 2.60 -1.97 -4.37
CA ALA A 665 3.23 -2.31 -5.64
C ALA A 665 4.27 -1.26 -6.05
N ILE A 666 3.90 0.02 -6.10
CA ILE A 666 4.83 1.09 -6.45
C ILE A 666 5.98 1.20 -5.45
N GLY A 667 5.68 1.12 -4.15
CA GLY A 667 6.71 1.18 -3.12
C GLY A 667 7.79 0.11 -3.29
N ILE A 668 7.44 -1.06 -3.81
CA ILE A 668 8.36 -2.19 -4.00
C ILE A 668 9.04 -2.15 -5.37
N THR A 669 8.29 -1.89 -6.45
CA THR A 669 8.83 -1.99 -7.83
C THR A 669 9.84 -0.90 -8.14
N VAL A 670 9.78 0.23 -7.45
CA VAL A 670 10.73 1.34 -7.58
C VAL A 670 12.17 0.93 -7.24
N ASP A 671 12.36 -0.06 -6.38
CA ASP A 671 13.68 -0.57 -5.99
C ASP A 671 14.48 -1.05 -7.20
N ASP A 672 13.91 -1.92 -8.01
CA ASP A 672 14.56 -2.44 -9.22
C ASP A 672 14.90 -1.31 -10.21
N THR A 673 13.99 -0.34 -10.38
CA THR A 673 14.21 0.81 -11.28
C THR A 673 15.40 1.67 -10.84
N VAL A 674 15.53 1.96 -9.54
CA VAL A 674 16.67 2.73 -9.01
C VAL A 674 17.97 2.00 -9.24
N HIS A 675 18.02 0.69 -8.92
CA HIS A 675 19.21 -0.14 -9.15
C HIS A 675 19.59 -0.22 -10.62
N ASN A 676 18.62 -0.40 -11.51
CA ASN A 676 18.83 -0.40 -12.96
C ASN A 676 19.42 0.91 -13.48
N MET A 677 18.81 2.02 -13.10
CA MET A 677 19.21 3.34 -13.59
C MET A 677 20.59 3.76 -13.06
N VAL A 678 20.91 3.43 -11.80
CA VAL A 678 22.22 3.69 -11.22
C VAL A 678 23.29 2.85 -11.92
N THR A 679 23.01 1.57 -12.17
CA THR A 679 23.93 0.68 -12.92
C THR A 679 24.11 1.17 -14.35
N TYR A 680 23.04 1.57 -15.02
CA TYR A 680 23.11 2.12 -16.38
C TYR A 680 23.96 3.39 -16.45
N SER A 681 23.78 4.32 -15.51
CA SER A 681 24.61 5.53 -15.45
C SER A 681 26.10 5.19 -15.31
N ARG A 682 26.41 4.20 -14.47
CA ARG A 682 27.79 3.73 -14.31
C ARG A 682 28.35 3.13 -15.58
N GLN A 683 27.59 2.21 -16.24
CA GLN A 683 28.04 1.57 -17.47
C GLN A 683 28.18 2.56 -18.63
N LEU A 684 27.30 3.58 -18.69
CA LEU A 684 27.38 4.64 -19.69
C LEU A 684 28.66 5.48 -19.52
N ASN A 685 29.08 5.73 -18.28
CA ASN A 685 30.33 6.44 -18.02
C ASN A 685 31.58 5.61 -18.33
N GLU A 686 31.51 4.27 -18.22
CA GLU A 686 32.62 3.36 -18.52
C GLU A 686 32.78 3.13 -20.04
N HIS A 687 31.70 3.00 -20.78
CA HIS A 687 31.72 2.57 -22.20
C HIS A 687 31.39 3.67 -23.21
N LEU A 688 30.83 4.81 -22.80
CA LEU A 688 30.46 5.98 -23.64
C LEU A 688 29.43 5.69 -24.75
N ASP A 689 29.10 4.44 -25.01
CA ASP A 689 28.08 3.99 -25.97
C ASP A 689 26.80 3.57 -25.25
N GLU A 690 25.66 4.20 -25.60
CA GLU A 690 24.36 3.97 -24.96
C GLU A 690 23.88 2.53 -25.09
N ARG A 691 24.09 1.92 -26.30
CA ARG A 691 23.63 0.57 -26.57
C ARG A 691 24.41 -0.46 -25.75
N THR A 692 25.73 -0.33 -25.71
CA THR A 692 26.63 -1.19 -24.92
C THR A 692 26.32 -1.03 -23.41
N ALA A 693 26.12 0.19 -22.95
CA ALA A 693 25.77 0.46 -21.56
C ALA A 693 24.45 -0.20 -21.16
N VAL A 694 23.40 -0.13 -22.00
CA VAL A 694 22.12 -0.82 -21.76
C VAL A 694 22.32 -2.33 -21.71
N MET A 695 23.00 -2.92 -22.68
CA MET A 695 23.24 -4.36 -22.72
C MET A 695 24.01 -4.85 -21.49
N ARG A 696 25.07 -4.15 -21.09
CA ARG A 696 25.85 -4.48 -19.88
C ARG A 696 25.03 -4.32 -18.61
N THR A 697 24.21 -3.30 -18.53
CA THR A 697 23.28 -3.12 -17.39
C THR A 697 22.33 -4.30 -17.28
N MET A 698 21.73 -4.73 -18.39
CA MET A 698 20.82 -5.88 -18.38
C MET A 698 21.54 -7.17 -18.00
N VAL A 699 22.75 -7.41 -18.48
CA VAL A 699 23.54 -8.59 -18.07
C VAL A 699 23.79 -8.59 -16.55
N ILE A 700 24.10 -7.43 -15.95
CA ILE A 700 24.37 -7.30 -14.51
C ILE A 700 23.08 -7.46 -13.70
N GLN A 701 21.98 -6.82 -14.11
CA GLN A 701 20.76 -6.69 -13.32
C GLN A 701 19.72 -7.80 -13.59
N PHE A 702 19.82 -8.55 -14.68
CA PHE A 702 18.85 -9.59 -15.02
C PHE A 702 18.62 -10.60 -13.89
N ARG A 703 19.71 -11.16 -13.35
CA ARG A 703 19.61 -12.16 -12.27
C ARG A 703 19.00 -11.57 -10.98
N PRO A 704 19.48 -10.42 -10.46
CA PRO A 704 18.84 -9.77 -9.32
C PRO A 704 17.35 -9.50 -9.54
N ILE A 705 16.96 -8.87 -10.66
CA ILE A 705 15.55 -8.53 -10.95
C ILE A 705 14.69 -9.78 -10.95
N VAL A 706 15.03 -10.79 -11.76
CA VAL A 706 14.23 -12.02 -11.84
C VAL A 706 14.15 -12.71 -10.50
N PHE A 707 15.25 -12.80 -9.77
CA PHE A 707 15.30 -13.47 -8.49
C PHE A 707 14.49 -12.75 -7.42
N ILE A 708 14.64 -11.43 -7.29
CA ILE A 708 13.92 -10.63 -6.31
C ILE A 708 12.42 -10.62 -6.63
N SER A 709 12.04 -10.36 -7.88
CA SER A 709 10.64 -10.34 -8.28
C SER A 709 9.95 -11.70 -8.09
N MET A 710 10.62 -12.80 -8.41
CA MET A 710 10.09 -14.16 -8.19
C MET A 710 9.99 -14.49 -6.69
N ALA A 711 10.93 -14.03 -5.89
CA ALA A 711 10.91 -14.23 -4.46
C ALA A 711 9.80 -13.40 -3.79
N LEU A 712 9.60 -12.15 -4.25
CA LEU A 712 8.48 -11.30 -3.83
C LEU A 712 7.15 -11.94 -4.22
N ALA A 713 7.01 -12.39 -5.48
CA ALA A 713 5.81 -13.07 -5.94
C ALA A 713 5.51 -14.34 -5.12
N ALA A 714 6.53 -15.15 -4.82
CA ALA A 714 6.38 -16.34 -3.99
C ALA A 714 6.01 -15.98 -2.54
N GLY A 715 6.63 -14.94 -1.97
CA GLY A 715 6.36 -14.46 -0.61
C GLY A 715 4.93 -13.92 -0.46
N PHE A 716 4.48 -13.06 -1.39
CA PHE A 716 3.08 -12.62 -1.43
C PHE A 716 2.13 -13.78 -1.72
N GLY A 717 2.52 -14.73 -2.56
CA GLY A 717 1.75 -15.93 -2.87
C GLY A 717 1.40 -16.77 -1.63
N VAL A 718 2.22 -16.76 -0.60
CA VAL A 718 1.91 -17.42 0.69
C VAL A 718 0.68 -16.79 1.34
N MET A 719 0.48 -15.47 1.21
CA MET A 719 -0.69 -14.80 1.79
C MET A 719 -2.00 -15.21 1.09
N ALA A 720 -1.95 -15.87 -0.07
CA ALA A 720 -3.13 -16.44 -0.72
C ALA A 720 -3.71 -17.65 0.05
N PHE A 721 -2.99 -18.20 1.03
CA PHE A 721 -3.48 -19.22 1.96
C PHE A 721 -4.15 -18.63 3.21
N SER A 722 -4.34 -17.32 3.27
CA SER A 722 -5.07 -16.64 4.34
C SER A 722 -6.52 -17.13 4.42
N HIS A 723 -7.06 -17.16 5.63
CA HIS A 723 -8.47 -17.42 5.88
C HIS A 723 -9.36 -16.20 5.59
N PHE A 724 -8.74 -15.06 5.25
CA PHE A 724 -9.40 -13.79 5.05
C PHE A 724 -9.33 -13.37 3.58
N VAL A 725 -10.47 -13.31 2.89
CA VAL A 725 -10.56 -13.10 1.43
C VAL A 725 -9.89 -11.80 0.96
N PRO A 726 -9.99 -10.64 1.65
CA PRO A 726 -9.25 -9.43 1.27
C PRO A 726 -7.75 -9.63 1.23
N THR A 727 -7.18 -10.42 2.16
CA THR A 727 -5.75 -10.77 2.16
C THR A 727 -5.40 -11.67 0.98
N VAL A 728 -6.29 -12.59 0.60
CA VAL A 728 -6.12 -13.43 -0.60
C VAL A 728 -6.10 -12.59 -1.88
N HIS A 729 -7.04 -11.66 -2.03
CA HIS A 729 -7.07 -10.74 -3.17
C HIS A 729 -5.82 -9.85 -3.22
N LEU A 730 -5.41 -9.29 -2.07
CA LEU A 730 -4.16 -8.54 -1.94
C LEU A 730 -2.96 -9.38 -2.42
N ALA A 731 -2.88 -10.63 -1.98
CA ALA A 731 -1.81 -11.56 -2.33
C ALA A 731 -1.77 -11.83 -3.84
N LEU A 732 -2.87 -12.25 -4.43
CA LEU A 732 -2.96 -12.61 -5.86
C LEU A 732 -2.67 -11.41 -6.77
N LEU A 733 -3.21 -10.25 -6.45
CA LEU A 733 -2.94 -9.02 -7.19
C LEU A 733 -1.48 -8.58 -7.03
N SER A 734 -0.90 -8.72 -5.84
CA SER A 734 0.52 -8.42 -5.61
C SER A 734 1.43 -9.36 -6.40
N VAL A 735 1.12 -10.67 -6.45
CA VAL A 735 1.83 -11.64 -7.30
C VAL A 735 1.77 -11.22 -8.77
N PHE A 736 0.57 -10.87 -9.26
CA PHE A 736 0.40 -10.41 -10.63
C PHE A 736 1.24 -9.15 -10.91
N VAL A 737 1.18 -8.16 -10.01
CA VAL A 737 1.93 -6.91 -10.15
C VAL A 737 3.44 -7.16 -10.14
N MET A 738 3.95 -8.04 -9.26
CA MET A 738 5.39 -8.37 -9.21
C MET A 738 5.87 -9.00 -10.51
N ILE A 739 5.09 -9.92 -11.10
CA ILE A 739 5.40 -10.53 -12.40
C ILE A 739 5.32 -9.49 -13.52
N ALA A 740 4.28 -8.66 -13.53
CA ALA A 740 4.12 -7.59 -14.53
C ALA A 740 5.24 -6.54 -14.42
N ALA A 741 5.66 -6.18 -13.19
CA ALA A 741 6.77 -5.27 -12.94
C ALA A 741 8.10 -5.85 -13.41
N MET A 742 8.36 -7.12 -13.13
CA MET A 742 9.54 -7.83 -13.67
C MET A 742 9.57 -7.75 -15.19
N MET A 743 8.44 -8.03 -15.85
CA MET A 743 8.36 -7.92 -17.31
C MET A 743 8.57 -6.48 -17.79
N SER A 744 7.98 -5.51 -17.11
CA SER A 744 8.14 -4.09 -17.40
C SER A 744 9.60 -3.65 -17.26
N GLU A 745 10.28 -4.05 -16.17
CA GLU A 745 11.70 -3.74 -15.95
C GLU A 745 12.62 -4.40 -16.98
N LEU A 746 12.37 -5.63 -17.35
CA LEU A 746 13.21 -6.34 -18.36
C LEU A 746 12.96 -5.86 -19.78
N VAL A 747 11.79 -5.29 -20.08
CA VAL A 747 11.39 -4.94 -21.46
C VAL A 747 11.30 -3.43 -21.69
N LEU A 748 10.60 -2.68 -20.83
CA LEU A 748 10.44 -1.24 -21.01
C LEU A 748 11.65 -0.43 -20.53
N SER A 749 12.30 -0.85 -19.43
CA SER A 749 13.45 -0.10 -18.92
C SER A 749 14.61 -0.01 -19.91
N PRO A 750 15.01 -1.07 -20.66
CA PRO A 750 16.01 -0.94 -21.72
C PRO A 750 15.63 0.06 -22.83
N ILE A 751 14.36 0.09 -23.22
CA ILE A 751 13.86 1.05 -24.23
C ILE A 751 13.98 2.50 -23.73
N LEU A 752 13.62 2.72 -22.48
CA LEU A 752 13.66 4.05 -21.86
C LEU A 752 15.09 4.51 -21.61
N MET A 753 15.98 3.61 -21.15
CA MET A 753 17.41 3.89 -20.98
C MET A 753 18.06 4.31 -22.29
N ALA A 754 17.78 3.60 -23.39
CA ALA A 754 18.32 3.92 -24.71
C ALA A 754 17.82 5.26 -25.26
N SER A 755 16.76 5.83 -24.68
CA SER A 755 16.21 7.15 -25.05
C SER A 755 16.70 8.31 -24.17
N THR A 756 17.51 8.03 -23.13
CA THR A 756 17.92 9.01 -22.13
C THR A 756 19.37 8.82 -21.71
N ARG A 757 20.17 9.88 -21.78
CA ARG A 757 21.50 9.92 -21.15
C ARG A 757 21.36 10.35 -19.70
N LEU A 758 21.64 9.46 -18.77
CA LEU A 758 21.51 9.68 -17.34
C LEU A 758 22.85 10.08 -16.73
N VAL A 759 22.82 11.09 -15.88
CA VAL A 759 23.89 11.41 -14.91
C VAL A 759 23.24 11.42 -13.54
N THR A 760 23.73 10.64 -12.63
CA THR A 760 23.18 10.56 -11.27
C THR A 760 23.95 11.46 -10.30
N VAL A 761 23.29 11.83 -9.20
CA VAL A 761 23.98 12.49 -8.05
C VAL A 761 25.17 11.65 -7.55
N TRP A 762 25.07 10.34 -7.73
CA TRP A 762 26.09 9.37 -7.39
C TRP A 762 27.40 9.55 -8.18
N ASP A 763 27.29 9.74 -9.47
CA ASP A 763 28.44 9.96 -10.33
C ASP A 763 29.18 11.23 -9.91
N LEU A 764 28.42 12.27 -9.51
CA LEU A 764 28.99 13.49 -8.96
C LEU A 764 29.69 13.28 -7.60
N MET A 765 29.16 12.41 -6.73
CA MET A 765 29.75 12.17 -5.42
C MET A 765 31.01 11.31 -5.45
N ARG A 766 31.13 10.44 -6.44
CA ARG A 766 32.26 9.51 -6.60
C ARG A 766 33.54 10.18 -7.07
N ILE A 767 33.44 11.35 -7.71
CA ILE A 767 34.59 12.11 -8.20
C ILE A 767 35.35 12.68 -7.00
N ARG A 768 36.52 12.09 -6.68
CA ARG A 768 37.45 12.60 -5.71
C ARG A 768 38.23 13.77 -6.32
N MET A 769 37.72 14.97 -6.20
CA MET A 769 38.46 16.17 -6.63
C MET A 769 39.30 16.70 -5.48
N ASN A 770 40.61 16.78 -5.71
CA ASN A 770 41.52 17.46 -4.78
C ASN A 770 41.19 18.97 -4.76
N ALA A 771 41.08 19.58 -3.58
CA ALA A 771 40.79 21.00 -3.42
C ALA A 771 41.88 21.88 -4.06
N GLU A 772 43.06 21.36 -4.23
CA GLU A 772 44.19 22.00 -4.87
C GLU A 772 44.02 22.08 -6.39
N LEU A 773 43.55 21.01 -7.03
CA LEU A 773 43.24 20.99 -8.46
C LEU A 773 42.18 22.02 -8.83
N LEU A 774 41.11 22.15 -8.00
CA LEU A 774 40.04 23.16 -8.16
C LEU A 774 40.57 24.59 -8.11
N ARG A 775 41.61 24.86 -7.30
CA ARG A 775 42.19 26.18 -7.17
C ARG A 775 43.19 26.50 -8.28
N ARG A 776 43.91 25.49 -8.80
CA ARG A 776 44.93 25.63 -9.83
C ARG A 776 44.42 25.55 -11.27
N ALA A 777 43.22 25.01 -11.47
CA ALA A 777 42.69 24.82 -12.83
C ALA A 777 41.95 26.08 -13.34
N PRO A 778 42.51 26.83 -14.31
CA PRO A 778 41.88 28.02 -14.86
C PRO A 778 40.48 27.72 -15.46
N LEU A 779 40.32 26.56 -16.06
CA LEU A 779 39.06 26.10 -16.61
C LEU A 779 37.93 26.02 -15.57
N LEU A 780 38.29 25.75 -14.31
CA LEU A 780 37.32 25.54 -13.22
C LEU A 780 37.18 26.76 -12.30
N THR A 781 37.83 27.88 -12.62
CA THR A 781 37.82 29.12 -11.82
C THR A 781 36.37 29.63 -11.64
N GLY A 782 36.01 29.96 -10.40
CA GLY A 782 34.65 30.46 -10.06
C GLY A 782 33.54 29.43 -10.09
N LEU A 783 33.86 28.15 -10.28
CA LEU A 783 32.93 27.05 -10.13
C LEU A 783 32.90 26.56 -8.68
N SER A 784 31.70 26.29 -8.17
CA SER A 784 31.53 25.53 -6.93
C SER A 784 32.03 24.09 -7.11
N ARG A 785 32.31 23.39 -6.00
CA ARG A 785 32.71 21.96 -6.06
C ARG A 785 31.73 21.10 -6.82
N TRP A 786 30.46 21.41 -6.76
CA TRP A 786 29.40 20.70 -7.49
C TRP A 786 29.38 21.02 -9.00
N GLU A 787 29.62 22.26 -9.36
CA GLU A 787 29.72 22.68 -10.76
C GLU A 787 30.95 22.08 -11.42
N ALA A 788 32.08 22.08 -10.74
CA ALA A 788 33.31 21.49 -11.26
C ALA A 788 33.21 19.97 -11.46
N ARG A 789 32.53 19.26 -10.56
CA ARG A 789 32.22 17.85 -10.72
C ARG A 789 31.37 17.58 -11.96
N LYS A 790 30.41 18.46 -12.26
CA LYS A 790 29.60 18.35 -13.49
C LYS A 790 30.45 18.46 -14.76
N VAL A 791 31.45 19.33 -14.77
CA VAL A 791 32.40 19.47 -15.89
C VAL A 791 33.21 18.20 -16.05
N VAL A 792 33.76 17.66 -14.97
CA VAL A 792 34.56 16.43 -14.99
C VAL A 792 33.74 15.23 -15.46
N LEU A 793 32.46 15.14 -15.08
CA LEU A 793 31.56 14.08 -15.52
C LEU A 793 31.22 14.12 -17.02
N THR A 794 31.31 15.27 -17.65
CA THR A 794 31.02 15.37 -19.08
C THR A 794 32.25 15.04 -19.93
N GLY A 795 33.42 14.98 -19.31
CA GLY A 795 34.68 14.58 -19.92
C GLY A 795 35.03 13.11 -19.68
N VAL A 796 36.11 12.67 -20.31
CA VAL A 796 36.70 11.33 -20.17
C VAL A 796 38.06 11.45 -19.49
N LEU A 797 38.25 10.74 -18.37
CA LEU A 797 39.55 10.62 -17.73
C LEU A 797 40.37 9.59 -18.51
N GLN A 798 41.53 9.98 -19.03
CA GLN A 798 42.43 9.13 -19.79
C GLN A 798 43.78 9.09 -19.08
N SER A 799 44.26 7.88 -18.78
CA SER A 799 45.63 7.66 -18.26
C SER A 799 46.58 7.40 -19.42
N MET A 800 47.69 8.12 -19.41
CA MET A 800 48.71 8.07 -20.46
C MET A 800 50.04 7.58 -19.89
N ALA A 801 50.67 6.70 -20.60
CA ALA A 801 52.02 6.22 -20.31
C ALA A 801 53.08 7.28 -20.65
N PRO A 802 54.25 7.25 -20.00
CA PRO A 802 55.35 8.14 -20.36
C PRO A 802 55.70 7.99 -21.84
N GLY A 803 55.79 9.10 -22.58
CA GLY A 803 56.03 9.13 -24.02
C GLY A 803 54.82 9.03 -24.92
N GLU A 804 53.61 8.78 -24.38
CA GLU A 804 52.37 8.70 -25.15
C GLU A 804 51.90 10.09 -25.59
N TYR A 805 51.42 10.20 -26.84
CA TYR A 805 50.91 11.47 -27.40
C TYR A 805 49.42 11.60 -27.19
N ALA A 806 48.98 12.72 -26.57
CA ALA A 806 47.57 13.13 -26.51
C ALA A 806 47.12 13.82 -27.80
N ILE A 807 48.03 14.60 -28.38
CA ILE A 807 47.82 15.37 -29.61
C ILE A 807 49.06 15.22 -30.48
N ARG A 808 48.84 15.05 -31.79
CA ARG A 808 49.92 15.11 -32.79
C ARG A 808 49.66 16.29 -33.75
N ARG A 809 50.69 16.97 -34.13
CA ARG A 809 50.63 18.07 -35.10
C ARG A 809 50.04 17.55 -36.40
N GLY A 810 49.06 18.27 -36.99
CA GLY A 810 48.40 17.89 -38.21
C GLY A 810 47.13 17.09 -38.01
N ASP A 811 46.84 16.55 -36.83
CA ASP A 811 45.59 15.87 -36.54
C ASP A 811 44.40 16.84 -36.61
N LEU A 812 43.23 16.30 -37.06
CA LEU A 812 41.95 17.04 -37.04
C LEU A 812 41.12 16.52 -35.86
N ASP A 813 41.09 17.31 -34.79
CA ASP A 813 40.45 16.89 -33.51
C ASP A 813 39.96 18.11 -32.73
N ARG A 814 38.71 18.08 -32.27
CA ARG A 814 38.07 19.12 -31.48
C ARG A 814 37.99 18.73 -30.01
N GLN A 815 39.12 18.40 -29.41
CA GLN A 815 39.23 18.00 -28.00
C GLN A 815 40.11 18.99 -27.21
N LEU A 816 39.67 19.21 -25.95
CA LEU A 816 40.38 19.98 -24.95
C LEU A 816 40.83 18.99 -23.86
N TYR A 817 42.02 19.21 -23.37
CA TYR A 817 42.62 18.39 -22.33
C TYR A 817 43.01 19.23 -21.10
N MET A 818 42.71 18.73 -19.90
CA MET A 818 43.16 19.30 -18.64
C MET A 818 43.98 18.24 -17.91
N VAL A 819 45.17 18.58 -17.47
CA VAL A 819 46.03 17.69 -16.69
C VAL A 819 45.45 17.53 -15.29
N VAL A 820 45.17 16.30 -14.87
CA VAL A 820 44.68 15.97 -13.55
C VAL A 820 45.81 15.57 -12.60
N SER A 821 46.73 14.73 -13.10
CA SER A 821 47.95 14.32 -12.41
C SER A 821 49.06 14.13 -13.41
N GLY A 822 50.36 14.21 -12.99
CA GLY A 822 51.51 14.05 -13.89
C GLY A 822 51.87 15.36 -14.61
N ARG A 823 52.53 15.25 -15.76
CA ARG A 823 52.97 16.39 -16.60
C ARG A 823 52.85 16.05 -18.10
N MET A 824 52.46 17.06 -18.87
CA MET A 824 52.44 17.02 -20.31
C MET A 824 53.42 18.04 -20.89
N VAL A 825 54.14 17.63 -21.96
CA VAL A 825 55.05 18.53 -22.67
C VAL A 825 54.45 18.82 -24.02
N VAL A 826 54.30 20.12 -24.33
CA VAL A 826 53.85 20.60 -25.64
C VAL A 826 55.11 20.81 -26.45
N ILE A 827 55.22 20.16 -27.62
CA ILE A 827 56.35 20.16 -28.51
C ILE A 827 55.98 20.54 -29.93
N ASP A 828 56.88 21.23 -30.61
CA ASP A 828 56.80 21.46 -32.03
C ASP A 828 58.14 21.06 -32.74
N ALA A 829 58.06 20.63 -33.96
CA ALA A 829 59.22 20.33 -34.74
C ALA A 829 59.65 21.54 -35.57
N ASP A 830 60.93 21.93 -35.47
CA ASP A 830 61.53 22.95 -36.25
C ASP A 830 61.55 22.54 -37.75
N LEU A 831 61.85 23.47 -38.64
CA LEU A 831 62.01 23.22 -40.09
C LEU A 831 63.01 22.11 -40.38
N ASP A 832 63.98 21.91 -39.48
CA ASP A 832 64.98 20.87 -39.52
C ASP A 832 64.56 19.56 -38.84
N GLY A 833 63.34 19.42 -38.40
CA GLY A 833 62.79 18.21 -37.73
C GLY A 833 63.24 18.04 -36.26
N ILE A 834 63.86 19.03 -35.63
CA ILE A 834 64.28 18.98 -34.24
C ILE A 834 63.09 19.35 -33.34
N GLU A 835 62.75 18.48 -32.41
CA GLU A 835 61.70 18.73 -31.42
C GLU A 835 62.14 19.81 -30.41
N ARG A 836 61.33 20.86 -30.31
CA ARG A 836 61.53 21.92 -29.27
C ARG A 836 60.32 21.92 -28.31
N THR A 837 60.61 21.96 -27.01
CA THR A 837 59.61 22.13 -25.97
C THR A 837 59.09 23.54 -26.02
N LEU A 838 57.79 23.71 -26.31
CA LEU A 838 57.09 25.00 -26.27
C LEU A 838 56.58 25.34 -24.91
N ALA A 839 56.05 24.34 -24.17
CA ALA A 839 55.50 24.54 -22.84
C ALA A 839 55.43 23.22 -22.07
N ILE A 840 55.48 23.33 -20.72
CA ILE A 840 55.18 22.21 -19.79
C ILE A 840 53.87 22.52 -19.17
N VAL A 841 52.93 21.54 -19.21
CA VAL A 841 51.57 21.67 -18.62
C VAL A 841 51.52 20.84 -17.35
N GLU A 842 51.41 21.53 -16.22
CA GLU A 842 51.29 20.94 -14.89
C GLU A 842 49.82 20.60 -14.53
N PRO A 843 49.56 19.88 -13.40
CA PRO A 843 48.21 19.59 -12.94
C PRO A 843 47.35 20.85 -12.77
N GLY A 844 46.17 20.86 -13.38
CA GLY A 844 45.24 21.98 -13.53
C GLY A 844 45.40 22.76 -14.84
N GLY A 845 46.54 22.62 -15.52
CA GLY A 845 46.77 23.27 -16.82
C GLY A 845 45.95 22.65 -17.93
N VAL A 846 45.68 23.47 -18.96
CA VAL A 846 44.81 23.11 -20.09
C VAL A 846 45.63 23.20 -21.38
N PHE A 847 45.39 22.28 -22.30
CA PHE A 847 45.96 22.31 -23.66
C PHE A 847 44.99 21.79 -24.71
N GLY A 848 45.22 22.15 -25.94
CA GLY A 848 44.32 21.75 -27.04
C GLY A 848 43.10 22.64 -27.25
N GLU A 849 43.00 23.78 -26.54
CA GLU A 849 41.86 24.71 -26.60
C GLU A 849 41.72 25.40 -27.96
N THR A 850 42.81 25.62 -28.68
CA THR A 850 42.81 26.23 -30.01
C THR A 850 42.08 25.35 -31.03
N GLY A 851 42.31 24.04 -31.02
CA GLY A 851 41.60 23.10 -31.87
C GLY A 851 40.13 22.93 -31.51
N MET A 852 39.77 23.15 -30.23
CA MET A 852 38.41 23.05 -29.79
C MET A 852 37.52 24.20 -30.28
N VAL A 853 38.05 25.41 -30.27
CA VAL A 853 37.33 26.65 -30.68
C VAL A 853 37.44 26.90 -32.19
N GLY A 854 38.56 26.51 -32.80
CA GLY A 854 38.82 26.66 -34.23
C GLY A 854 38.22 25.54 -35.09
N ASP A 855 38.91 25.28 -36.19
CA ASP A 855 38.54 24.28 -37.21
C ASP A 855 38.92 22.83 -36.83
N GLY A 856 39.57 22.65 -35.69
CA GLY A 856 40.01 21.36 -35.18
C GLY A 856 41.44 20.97 -35.57
N TYR A 857 42.14 21.82 -36.37
CA TYR A 857 43.51 21.53 -36.81
C TYR A 857 44.52 21.72 -35.65
N ARG A 858 45.40 20.75 -35.45
CA ARG A 858 46.44 20.73 -34.40
C ARG A 858 47.72 21.33 -34.92
N THR A 859 48.10 22.43 -34.29
CA THR A 859 49.32 23.18 -34.65
C THR A 859 50.56 22.70 -33.94
N PHE A 860 50.42 21.88 -32.86
CA PHE A 860 51.54 21.35 -32.06
C PHE A 860 51.22 19.93 -31.61
N SER A 861 52.23 19.23 -31.11
CA SER A 861 52.09 17.94 -30.44
C SER A 861 52.16 18.06 -28.93
N ALA A 862 51.43 17.20 -28.18
CA ALA A 862 51.53 17.11 -26.75
C ALA A 862 51.74 15.66 -26.33
N ARG A 863 52.80 15.45 -25.50
CA ARG A 863 53.28 14.14 -25.07
C ARG A 863 53.41 14.07 -23.56
N ALA A 864 53.05 12.93 -22.94
CA ALA A 864 53.22 12.69 -21.53
C ALA A 864 54.71 12.57 -21.16
N GLU A 865 55.18 13.35 -20.22
CA GLU A 865 56.56 13.26 -19.71
C GLU A 865 56.71 12.15 -18.65
N ALA A 866 55.66 11.91 -17.88
CA ALA A 866 55.54 10.87 -16.90
C ALA A 866 54.18 10.19 -17.01
N ALA A 867 53.88 9.20 -16.20
CA ALA A 867 52.49 8.65 -16.10
C ALA A 867 51.55 9.81 -15.73
N THR A 868 50.63 10.12 -16.64
CA THR A 868 49.80 11.33 -16.57
C THR A 868 48.36 11.02 -16.76
N ASP A 869 47.47 11.49 -15.88
CA ASP A 869 46.05 11.45 -16.08
C ASP A 869 45.54 12.80 -16.64
N VAL A 870 44.84 12.74 -17.73
CA VAL A 870 44.23 13.91 -18.37
C VAL A 870 42.71 13.78 -18.43
N LEU A 871 42.02 14.88 -18.21
CA LEU A 871 40.59 14.98 -18.48
C LEU A 871 40.39 15.48 -19.93
N ARG A 872 39.89 14.63 -20.78
CA ARG A 872 39.56 14.92 -22.17
C ARG A 872 38.10 15.42 -22.27
N LEU A 873 37.93 16.57 -22.87
CA LEU A 873 36.65 17.21 -23.14
C LEU A 873 36.49 17.38 -24.64
N ASP A 874 35.55 16.69 -25.28
CA ASP A 874 35.23 16.93 -26.68
C ASP A 874 34.17 18.05 -26.83
N PHE A 875 34.03 18.59 -28.04
CA PHE A 875 33.04 19.63 -28.31
C PHE A 875 31.61 19.18 -27.97
N ALA A 876 31.30 17.91 -28.25
CA ALA A 876 30.03 17.32 -27.89
C ALA A 876 29.81 17.26 -26.37
N ALA A 877 30.88 17.09 -25.58
CA ALA A 877 30.81 17.14 -24.10
C ALA A 877 30.41 18.54 -23.62
N LEU A 878 31.00 19.58 -24.18
CA LEU A 878 30.63 20.97 -23.83
C LEU A 878 29.22 21.33 -24.28
N GLU A 879 28.77 20.84 -25.43
CA GLU A 879 27.38 21.00 -25.88
C GLU A 879 26.39 20.27 -24.97
N ARG A 880 26.75 19.06 -24.48
CA ARG A 880 25.95 18.34 -23.46
C ARG A 880 25.90 19.14 -22.16
N LEU A 881 27.03 19.69 -21.70
CA LEU A 881 27.09 20.53 -20.53
C LEU A 881 26.20 21.77 -20.67
N ARG A 882 26.22 22.43 -21.83
CA ARG A 882 25.39 23.60 -22.16
C ARG A 882 23.90 23.26 -22.11
N LYS A 883 23.49 22.15 -22.70
CA LYS A 883 22.07 21.73 -22.74
C LYS A 883 21.55 21.33 -21.35
N ARG A 884 22.40 20.73 -20.53
CA ARG A 884 22.00 20.14 -19.25
C ARG A 884 22.23 21.06 -18.06
N PHE A 885 23.32 21.86 -18.08
CA PHE A 885 23.73 22.74 -16.99
C PHE A 885 24.16 24.10 -17.54
N PRO A 886 23.24 24.91 -18.08
CA PRO A 886 23.56 26.12 -18.83
C PRO A 886 24.38 27.14 -18.02
N PHE A 887 24.09 27.31 -16.74
CA PHE A 887 24.83 28.23 -15.88
C PHE A 887 26.27 27.75 -15.63
N THR A 888 26.49 26.45 -15.47
CA THR A 888 27.84 25.87 -15.34
C THR A 888 28.59 26.00 -16.65
N ALA A 889 27.96 25.71 -17.77
CA ALA A 889 28.55 25.84 -19.10
C ALA A 889 28.94 27.27 -19.40
N ALA A 890 28.13 28.28 -19.06
CA ALA A 890 28.47 29.69 -19.26
C ALA A 890 29.74 30.10 -18.52
N LYS A 891 29.96 29.60 -17.30
CA LYS A 891 31.21 29.84 -16.55
C LYS A 891 32.42 29.15 -17.23
N VAL A 892 32.26 27.91 -17.69
CA VAL A 892 33.32 27.16 -18.40
C VAL A 892 33.68 27.85 -19.72
N PHE A 893 32.71 28.28 -20.52
CA PHE A 893 32.98 29.01 -21.75
C PHE A 893 33.64 30.35 -21.50
N ARG A 894 33.23 31.08 -20.46
CA ARG A 894 33.91 32.32 -20.04
C ARG A 894 35.38 32.05 -19.67
N ASN A 895 35.62 31.00 -18.87
CA ASN A 895 36.98 30.65 -18.44
C ASN A 895 37.84 30.21 -19.63
N LEU A 896 37.25 29.47 -20.60
CA LEU A 896 37.94 29.11 -21.84
C LEU A 896 38.32 30.34 -22.67
N ALA A 897 37.41 31.32 -22.79
CA ALA A 897 37.69 32.58 -23.46
C ALA A 897 38.78 33.36 -22.77
N THR A 898 38.83 33.39 -21.43
CA THR A 898 39.94 34.01 -20.66
C THR A 898 41.27 33.35 -20.94
N ILE A 899 41.32 31.99 -20.92
CA ILE A 899 42.54 31.22 -21.23
C ILE A 899 43.06 31.55 -22.63
N LEU A 900 42.18 31.62 -23.64
CA LEU A 900 42.57 31.96 -25.00
C LEU A 900 43.05 33.42 -25.11
N SER A 901 42.40 34.35 -24.42
CA SER A 901 42.80 35.77 -24.42
C SER A 901 44.17 35.96 -23.79
N GLU A 902 44.46 35.29 -22.67
CA GLU A 902 45.78 35.34 -22.02
C GLU A 902 46.88 34.79 -22.94
N ARG A 903 46.64 33.63 -23.56
CA ARG A 903 47.60 33.04 -24.54
C ARG A 903 47.83 33.91 -25.77
N LEU A 904 46.80 34.54 -26.32
CA LEU A 904 46.90 35.45 -27.42
C LEU A 904 47.75 36.68 -27.01
N GLN A 905 47.55 37.20 -25.82
CA GLN A 905 48.30 38.33 -25.28
C GLN A 905 49.77 37.97 -25.08
N ASP A 906 50.08 36.79 -24.50
CA ASP A 906 51.44 36.26 -24.35
C ASP A 906 52.15 36.10 -25.69
N THR A 907 51.47 35.53 -26.67
CA THR A 907 51.98 35.35 -28.03
C THR A 907 52.24 36.69 -28.74
N THR A 908 51.34 37.66 -28.60
CA THR A 908 51.49 38.99 -29.15
C THR A 908 52.65 39.71 -28.51
N THR A 909 52.80 39.64 -27.21
CA THR A 909 53.89 40.24 -26.46
C THR A 909 55.25 39.62 -26.89
N ALA A 910 55.29 38.25 -27.00
CA ALA A 910 56.51 37.59 -27.50
C ALA A 910 56.89 38.01 -28.93
N LEU A 911 55.91 38.16 -29.84
CA LEU A 911 56.13 38.65 -31.20
C LEU A 911 56.60 40.10 -31.20
N LEU A 912 56.09 40.99 -30.36
CA LEU A 912 56.53 42.33 -30.19
C LEU A 912 57.98 42.42 -29.69
N TYR A 913 58.38 41.59 -28.76
CA TYR A 913 59.74 41.47 -28.28
C TYR A 913 60.71 41.02 -29.40
N LEU A 914 60.33 39.96 -30.14
CA LEU A 914 61.10 39.48 -31.29
C LEU A 914 61.23 40.51 -32.39
N SER A 915 60.17 41.30 -32.66
CA SER A 915 60.22 42.38 -33.67
C SER A 915 60.99 43.64 -33.24
N SER A 916 61.12 43.86 -31.93
CA SER A 916 61.82 45.01 -31.40
C SER A 916 63.37 44.84 -31.22
N GLY A 917 63.91 43.62 -31.48
CA GLY A 917 65.31 43.33 -31.43
C GLY A 917 66.00 43.44 -30.04
N SER A 918 65.20 43.49 -28.96
CA SER A 918 65.71 43.58 -27.60
C SER A 918 65.80 42.19 -26.92
N ASP A 919 66.97 41.90 -26.31
CA ASP A 919 67.20 40.63 -25.59
C ASP A 919 66.22 40.40 -24.44
N LYS A 920 65.79 39.19 -24.26
CA LYS A 920 64.83 38.78 -23.22
C LYS A 920 65.20 39.16 -21.80
N PRO A 921 64.31 39.65 -20.99
CA PRO A 921 64.49 39.54 -19.53
C PRO A 921 64.29 38.07 -19.11
N ARG A 922 65.27 37.47 -18.50
CA ARG A 922 65.27 36.17 -17.81
C ARG A 922 64.34 36.28 -16.61
N THR A 923 63.09 35.71 -16.66
CA THR A 923 62.35 35.31 -15.46
C THR A 923 61.77 33.93 -15.69
#